data_fc2fb51677e880d457abe313f78d755c
#
_entry.id   fc2fb51677e880d457abe313f78d755c
#
_cell.length_a   1.000
_cell.length_b   1.000
_cell.length_c   1.000
_cell.angle_alpha   90.00
_cell.angle_beta   90.00
_cell.angle_gamma   90.00
#
_symmetry.space_group_name_H-M   'P 1'
#
loop_
_entity.id
_entity.type
_entity.pdbx_description
1 polymer ?
#
loop_
_entity_poly.entity_id
_entity_poly.type
_entity_poly.pdbx_seq_one_letter_code
_entity_poly.pdbx_strand_id
1 'polypeptide(L)'
;MKKIMNNILAACLLSSLIACTLDDPYMPVNPEEKPAPPVVTEYQPIALTIGANGRFDVSGSSVKIGLNGKNSTYGVCLPQIAQGHFIAEVTADKTTNFGLAIVREKNGKPDFNNYTSVSVCTESGVSTVRVLDRQDGIDNVLDNTKKINKNDYSFRYSIPLNNSYFSVPFTASTGKARIIRNKISGFFHFYVSVGKEIDGKFHENWIELAQSKDWGGQGQNYFICPIVRNGNENSTEVNFSDIRFEEFSAEDVVESSPEFDVKQRNFTWAGFPGDATVISFNPKHCPAAAQNRQFVFWSEANFVPAWHMNNELLYCYEFAETWSDLSKGCFEPMSDRLLAHAKVDIIENNKVRKVVKYHYALVNPDYKAPYPDGIYPEVDEYYTFYADGVGVRRIEYIQKQAGQAYYRYHELSEPMVISGSSSIPSDHVKQPAFSISNLSGNRYDLYPAKPFDEVNQNVKNWKEQIYTAHLNNAPDAFSVFSYTPERPEVSPLPIENDLTWHDINYQMSHWPVDKQPYLNARYGDYDKSTATWPSQVSHSSLIGVEAKGDVSWNTAYQINSDGNKYRVYLMLLGINQPDAASDIDAYTRGWLYMGSPTNLNGVSYNPDVTGYSKREMVLMKTTGTGSCQFTCNPTGAVKNPVFRIDNWTGSGNVTVKVGGKTLVSDSDYLSDKVGGSLVIWLNKTISSTFSVEIILV
;
A
#
# COMPACT_ATOMS: atom_id res chain seq x y z
N MET A 1 5.81 -39.57 -36.33
CA MET A 1 4.52 -39.39 -35.63
C MET A 1 4.39 -40.14 -34.29
N LYS A 2 4.92 -41.35 -34.10
CA LYS A 2 4.85 -42.06 -32.80
C LYS A 2 5.69 -41.48 -31.64
N LYS A 3 6.73 -40.68 -31.89
CA LYS A 3 7.59 -40.09 -30.86
C LYS A 3 7.05 -38.75 -30.31
N ILE A 4 6.14 -38.09 -31.01
CA ILE A 4 5.51 -36.82 -30.59
C ILE A 4 4.29 -37.11 -29.73
N MET A 5 3.58 -38.23 -29.94
CA MET A 5 2.43 -38.61 -29.11
C MET A 5 2.79 -39.08 -27.70
N ASN A 6 3.99 -39.65 -27.49
CA ASN A 6 4.38 -40.08 -26.14
C ASN A 6 4.82 -38.96 -25.22
N ASN A 7 5.24 -37.81 -25.76
CA ASN A 7 5.58 -36.65 -24.94
C ASN A 7 4.36 -35.79 -24.53
N ILE A 8 3.28 -35.88 -25.30
CA ILE A 8 2.01 -35.21 -24.95
C ILE A 8 1.25 -36.00 -23.88
N LEU A 9 1.36 -37.34 -23.89
CA LEU A 9 0.72 -38.17 -22.85
C LEU A 9 1.45 -38.11 -21.50
N ALA A 10 2.78 -37.86 -21.47
CA ALA A 10 3.53 -37.68 -20.27
C ALA A 10 3.28 -36.29 -19.60
N ALA A 11 3.03 -35.25 -20.40
CA ALA A 11 2.69 -33.94 -19.91
C ALA A 11 1.25 -33.87 -19.34
N CYS A 12 0.32 -34.63 -19.91
CA CYS A 12 -1.05 -34.69 -19.41
C CYS A 12 -1.21 -35.58 -18.15
N LEU A 13 -0.29 -36.49 -17.89
CA LEU A 13 -0.31 -37.36 -16.70
C LEU A 13 0.40 -36.73 -15.47
N LEU A 14 1.28 -35.73 -15.68
CA LEU A 14 1.86 -34.97 -14.57
C LEU A 14 0.92 -33.84 -14.08
N SER A 15 0.04 -33.34 -14.92
CA SER A 15 -0.94 -32.31 -14.52
C SER A 15 -2.18 -32.87 -13.80
N SER A 16 -2.40 -34.17 -13.79
CA SER A 16 -3.53 -34.80 -13.09
C SER A 16 -3.21 -35.39 -11.72
N LEU A 17 -1.94 -35.32 -11.25
CA LEU A 17 -1.52 -35.81 -9.95
C LEU A 17 -1.26 -34.69 -8.91
N ILE A 18 -1.45 -33.41 -9.27
CA ILE A 18 -1.35 -32.27 -8.36
C ILE A 18 -2.73 -31.75 -7.89
N ALA A 19 -3.81 -32.38 -8.34
CA ALA A 19 -5.18 -31.89 -8.09
C ALA A 19 -5.91 -32.53 -6.89
N CYS A 20 -5.22 -33.22 -5.98
CA CYS A 20 -5.90 -33.88 -4.87
C CYS A 20 -5.12 -33.84 -3.56
N THR A 21 -4.73 -32.66 -3.06
CA THR A 21 -4.41 -32.41 -1.62
C THR A 21 -4.43 -30.93 -1.30
N LEU A 22 -5.57 -30.26 -1.45
CA LEU A 22 -5.77 -28.89 -0.95
C LEU A 22 -7.07 -28.82 -0.16
N ASP A 23 -7.09 -29.44 1.00
CA ASP A 23 -8.11 -29.27 2.04
C ASP A 23 -7.45 -28.96 3.40
N ASP A 24 -6.52 -27.99 3.42
CA ASP A 24 -6.10 -27.35 4.65
C ASP A 24 -6.37 -25.84 4.55
N PRO A 25 -7.44 -25.32 5.20
CA PRO A 25 -7.81 -23.91 5.12
C PRO A 25 -6.84 -22.95 5.81
N TYR A 26 -5.72 -23.43 6.36
CA TYR A 26 -4.75 -22.64 7.11
C TYR A 26 -3.32 -22.66 6.58
N MET A 27 -3.08 -23.29 5.44
CA MET A 27 -1.77 -23.14 4.80
C MET A 27 -1.66 -21.74 4.19
N PRO A 28 -0.62 -20.95 4.54
CA PRO A 28 -0.32 -19.73 3.80
C PRO A 28 -0.10 -20.13 2.33
N VAL A 29 -0.79 -19.45 1.43
CA VAL A 29 -0.57 -19.60 -0.01
C VAL A 29 0.93 -19.39 -0.24
N ASN A 30 1.61 -20.42 -0.72
CA ASN A 30 3.03 -20.32 -1.03
C ASN A 30 3.17 -19.20 -2.07
N PRO A 31 3.95 -18.12 -1.80
CA PRO A 31 4.12 -17.08 -2.79
C PRO A 31 4.64 -17.76 -4.06
N GLU A 32 3.99 -17.50 -5.20
CA GLU A 32 4.46 -17.97 -6.50
C GLU A 32 5.97 -17.69 -6.56
N GLU A 33 6.78 -18.70 -6.88
CA GLU A 33 8.21 -18.52 -7.02
C GLU A 33 8.43 -17.33 -7.94
N LYS A 34 9.13 -16.30 -7.43
CA LYS A 34 9.56 -15.18 -8.27
C LYS A 34 10.17 -15.78 -9.52
N PRO A 35 9.77 -15.33 -10.73
CA PRO A 35 10.42 -15.81 -11.94
C PRO A 35 11.93 -15.69 -11.74
N ALA A 36 12.64 -16.78 -11.96
CA ALA A 36 14.08 -16.80 -11.80
C ALA A 36 14.65 -15.62 -12.61
N PRO A 37 15.56 -14.83 -12.04
CA PRO A 37 16.16 -13.73 -12.78
C PRO A 37 16.72 -14.27 -14.09
N PRO A 38 16.61 -13.53 -15.19
CA PRO A 38 17.06 -14.00 -16.49
C PRO A 38 18.53 -14.45 -16.36
N VAL A 39 18.82 -15.65 -16.84
CA VAL A 39 20.15 -16.23 -16.81
C VAL A 39 21.06 -15.30 -17.63
N VAL A 40 21.89 -14.55 -16.93
CA VAL A 40 22.84 -13.65 -17.57
C VAL A 40 23.92 -14.49 -18.25
N THR A 41 23.88 -14.51 -19.56
CA THR A 41 24.94 -15.06 -20.38
C THR A 41 26.21 -14.23 -20.20
N GLU A 42 27.38 -14.89 -20.17
CA GLU A 42 28.70 -14.34 -19.93
C GLU A 42 28.91 -12.88 -20.37
N TYR A 43 29.22 -12.01 -19.42
CA TYR A 43 29.53 -10.62 -19.68
C TYR A 43 30.90 -10.50 -20.36
N GLN A 44 30.97 -9.78 -21.49
CA GLN A 44 32.22 -9.25 -22.06
C GLN A 44 32.34 -7.79 -21.57
N PRO A 45 33.06 -7.52 -20.46
CA PRO A 45 33.04 -6.19 -19.85
C PRO A 45 33.74 -5.18 -20.75
N ILE A 46 33.15 -3.99 -20.84
CA ILE A 46 33.80 -2.83 -21.44
C ILE A 46 34.52 -2.12 -20.29
N ALA A 47 35.88 -2.19 -20.29
CA ALA A 47 36.64 -1.54 -19.24
C ALA A 47 36.37 -0.05 -19.21
N LEU A 48 35.83 0.40 -18.06
CA LEU A 48 35.57 1.79 -17.75
C LEU A 48 36.66 2.27 -16.81
N THR A 49 37.42 3.23 -17.22
CA THR A 49 38.30 3.90 -16.28
C THR A 49 37.72 5.23 -15.83
N ILE A 50 36.86 5.18 -14.81
CA ILE A 50 36.65 6.36 -13.98
C ILE A 50 37.82 6.38 -13.00
N GLY A 51 38.89 7.09 -13.36
CA GLY A 51 40.12 7.11 -12.56
C GLY A 51 41.18 6.12 -13.01
N ALA A 52 42.36 6.25 -12.47
CA ALA A 52 43.52 5.39 -12.75
C ALA A 52 43.69 4.35 -11.63
N ASN A 53 44.38 3.23 -11.93
CA ASN A 53 44.86 2.23 -10.96
C ASN A 53 43.80 1.23 -10.42
N GLY A 54 42.75 0.94 -11.19
CA GLY A 54 41.83 -0.17 -10.90
C GLY A 54 42.18 -1.44 -11.72
N ARG A 55 41.68 -2.56 -11.22
CA ARG A 55 41.63 -3.84 -11.91
C ARG A 55 40.29 -4.50 -11.72
N PHE A 56 39.89 -5.35 -12.62
CA PHE A 56 38.67 -6.12 -12.49
C PHE A 56 38.83 -7.54 -13.00
N ASP A 57 37.95 -8.41 -12.50
CA ASP A 57 37.78 -9.78 -12.98
C ASP A 57 36.27 -10.06 -13.05
N VAL A 58 35.82 -10.73 -14.10
CA VAL A 58 34.41 -11.10 -14.30
C VAL A 58 34.29 -12.60 -14.33
N SER A 59 33.50 -13.16 -13.45
CA SER A 59 33.25 -14.59 -13.35
C SER A 59 31.77 -14.86 -13.29
N GLY A 60 31.17 -15.34 -14.37
CA GLY A 60 29.75 -15.57 -14.48
C GLY A 60 28.93 -14.28 -14.27
N SER A 61 28.06 -14.26 -13.26
CA SER A 61 27.24 -13.10 -12.88
C SER A 61 27.88 -12.19 -11.84
N SER A 62 29.17 -12.39 -11.50
CA SER A 62 29.85 -11.57 -10.50
C SER A 62 31.01 -10.74 -11.14
N VAL A 63 31.23 -9.57 -10.56
CA VAL A 63 32.27 -8.63 -10.96
C VAL A 63 33.10 -8.27 -9.75
N LYS A 64 34.38 -8.61 -9.80
CA LYS A 64 35.35 -8.28 -8.76
C LYS A 64 36.18 -7.07 -9.19
N ILE A 65 36.18 -6.02 -8.38
CA ILE A 65 36.90 -4.78 -8.69
C ILE A 65 37.87 -4.47 -7.56
N GLY A 66 39.15 -4.33 -7.94
CA GLY A 66 40.18 -3.84 -7.05
C GLY A 66 40.61 -2.42 -7.42
N LEU A 67 40.82 -1.57 -6.42
CA LEU A 67 41.21 -0.18 -6.57
C LEU A 67 42.35 0.16 -5.62
N ASN A 68 43.41 0.78 -6.17
CA ASN A 68 44.56 1.30 -5.43
C ASN A 68 44.53 2.83 -5.41
N GLY A 69 44.83 3.41 -4.25
CA GLY A 69 44.88 4.87 -4.05
C GLY A 69 43.71 5.42 -3.26
N LYS A 70 44.01 6.44 -2.47
CA LYS A 70 43.00 7.17 -1.65
C LYS A 70 42.18 8.11 -2.52
N ASN A 71 40.96 8.39 -2.09
CA ASN A 71 40.03 9.34 -2.73
C ASN A 71 39.86 9.09 -4.24
N SER A 72 39.80 7.83 -4.62
CA SER A 72 39.69 7.40 -6.01
C SER A 72 38.45 6.57 -6.26
N THR A 73 38.02 6.52 -7.52
CA THR A 73 36.87 5.73 -7.97
C THR A 73 37.27 4.94 -9.21
N TYR A 74 36.82 3.70 -9.29
CA TYR A 74 37.00 2.86 -10.46
C TYR A 74 35.74 2.01 -10.70
N GLY A 75 35.38 1.82 -11.96
CA GLY A 75 34.19 1.05 -12.29
C GLY A 75 34.31 0.32 -13.62
N VAL A 76 33.39 -0.61 -13.83
CA VAL A 76 33.35 -1.49 -15.00
C VAL A 76 31.95 -1.43 -15.62
N CYS A 77 31.85 -0.95 -16.85
CA CYS A 77 30.60 -1.03 -17.60
C CYS A 77 30.35 -2.45 -18.09
N LEU A 78 29.14 -2.90 -17.89
CA LEU A 78 28.61 -4.13 -18.44
C LEU A 78 27.97 -3.86 -19.81
N PRO A 79 27.90 -4.86 -20.71
CA PRO A 79 27.42 -4.65 -22.07
C PRO A 79 25.91 -4.50 -22.20
N GLN A 80 25.19 -4.49 -21.09
CA GLN A 80 23.74 -4.31 -21.06
C GLN A 80 23.36 -2.84 -21.24
N ILE A 81 22.35 -2.59 -22.07
CA ILE A 81 21.85 -1.27 -22.39
C ILE A 81 20.36 -1.22 -22.08
N ALA A 82 19.88 -0.14 -21.42
CA ALA A 82 18.48 0.15 -21.21
C ALA A 82 18.14 1.57 -21.67
N GLN A 83 16.95 1.74 -22.20
CA GLN A 83 16.43 3.03 -22.69
C GLN A 83 15.16 3.48 -21.98
N GLY A 84 14.37 2.52 -21.50
CA GLY A 84 13.05 2.73 -20.88
C GLY A 84 13.10 3.28 -19.46
N HIS A 85 12.04 3.01 -18.71
CA HIS A 85 12.11 2.94 -17.26
C HIS A 85 12.93 1.73 -16.89
N PHE A 86 13.86 1.88 -15.97
CA PHE A 86 14.67 0.73 -15.57
C PHE A 86 15.05 0.77 -14.09
N ILE A 87 15.34 -0.41 -13.56
CA ILE A 87 16.02 -0.63 -12.29
C ILE A 87 17.41 -1.14 -12.57
N ALA A 88 18.39 -0.51 -11.95
CA ALA A 88 19.76 -0.99 -11.86
C ALA A 88 20.10 -1.27 -10.39
N GLU A 89 20.56 -2.46 -10.08
CA GLU A 89 20.92 -2.89 -8.72
C GLU A 89 22.22 -3.66 -8.70
N VAL A 90 22.95 -3.53 -7.59
CA VAL A 90 24.12 -4.34 -7.29
C VAL A 90 24.15 -4.72 -5.82
N THR A 91 24.64 -5.92 -5.53
CA THR A 91 24.98 -6.37 -4.19
C THR A 91 26.50 -6.51 -4.09
N ALA A 92 27.11 -5.86 -3.10
CA ALA A 92 28.53 -5.92 -2.79
C ALA A 92 28.78 -6.80 -1.57
N ASP A 93 29.89 -7.50 -1.53
CA ASP A 93 30.34 -8.31 -0.38
C ASP A 93 30.82 -7.46 0.81
N LYS A 94 30.77 -6.13 0.70
CA LYS A 94 31.14 -5.16 1.73
C LYS A 94 30.09 -4.10 1.91
N THR A 95 29.98 -3.55 3.11
CA THR A 95 29.06 -2.46 3.45
C THR A 95 29.62 -1.07 3.17
N THR A 96 30.86 -0.99 2.67
CA THR A 96 31.54 0.27 2.32
C THR A 96 32.39 0.08 1.07
N ASN A 97 32.81 1.19 0.48
CA ASN A 97 33.64 1.25 -0.73
C ASN A 97 32.98 0.68 -1.99
N PHE A 98 31.69 0.64 -2.06
CA PHE A 98 30.91 0.15 -3.20
C PHE A 98 29.98 1.22 -3.76
N GLY A 99 29.48 0.98 -4.97
CA GLY A 99 28.48 1.83 -5.58
C GLY A 99 28.02 1.34 -6.94
N LEU A 100 27.18 2.14 -7.55
CA LEU A 100 26.58 1.88 -8.84
C LEU A 100 26.55 3.17 -9.66
N ALA A 101 26.90 3.09 -10.93
CA ALA A 101 26.78 4.18 -11.87
C ALA A 101 25.93 3.76 -13.08
N ILE A 102 25.24 4.75 -13.65
CA ILE A 102 24.55 4.67 -14.92
C ILE A 102 25.25 5.61 -15.88
N VAL A 103 25.82 5.07 -16.96
CA VAL A 103 26.65 5.77 -17.91
C VAL A 103 25.92 5.92 -19.24
N ARG A 104 25.86 7.13 -19.78
CA ARG A 104 25.22 7.39 -21.07
C ARG A 104 25.90 6.66 -22.19
N GLU A 105 25.13 6.18 -23.14
CA GLU A 105 25.65 5.66 -24.41
C GLU A 105 25.90 6.80 -25.38
N LYS A 106 27.04 6.79 -26.06
CA LYS A 106 27.35 7.67 -27.18
C LYS A 106 28.06 6.88 -28.27
N ASN A 107 27.45 6.79 -29.46
CA ASN A 107 28.00 6.07 -30.62
C ASN A 107 28.32 4.58 -30.31
N GLY A 108 27.44 3.89 -29.58
CA GLY A 108 27.60 2.48 -29.21
C GLY A 108 28.60 2.23 -28.07
N LYS A 109 29.09 3.26 -27.39
CA LYS A 109 30.09 3.16 -26.31
C LYS A 109 29.68 3.97 -25.09
N PRO A 110 30.12 3.59 -23.88
CA PRO A 110 29.95 4.39 -22.68
C PRO A 110 30.61 5.77 -22.81
N ASP A 111 29.85 6.82 -22.47
CA ASP A 111 30.37 8.21 -22.43
C ASP A 111 30.71 8.61 -21.00
N PHE A 112 31.96 8.49 -20.62
CA PHE A 112 32.44 8.74 -19.26
C PHE A 112 32.47 10.22 -18.87
N ASN A 113 32.15 11.11 -19.77
CA ASN A 113 31.93 12.51 -19.47
C ASN A 113 30.49 12.75 -18.98
N ASN A 114 29.62 11.74 -19.15
CA ASN A 114 28.18 11.85 -18.81
C ASN A 114 27.70 10.58 -18.11
N TYR A 115 27.68 10.61 -16.78
CA TYR A 115 27.15 9.53 -15.95
C TYR A 115 26.60 10.06 -14.62
N THR A 116 25.77 9.27 -13.98
CA THR A 116 25.31 9.51 -12.62
C THR A 116 25.57 8.28 -11.75
N SER A 117 25.82 8.48 -10.46
CA SER A 117 26.19 7.37 -9.57
C SER A 117 25.81 7.61 -8.12
N VAL A 118 25.59 6.50 -7.40
CA VAL A 118 25.52 6.45 -5.96
C VAL A 118 26.64 5.57 -5.43
N SER A 119 27.33 5.99 -4.40
CA SER A 119 28.42 5.21 -3.79
C SER A 119 28.49 5.41 -2.29
N VAL A 120 28.92 4.37 -1.60
CA VAL A 120 29.21 4.37 -0.16
C VAL A 120 30.71 4.22 0.03
N CYS A 121 31.31 5.06 0.86
CA CYS A 121 32.71 4.90 1.25
C CYS A 121 32.95 5.39 2.69
N THR A 122 34.04 4.95 3.29
CA THR A 122 34.45 5.45 4.60
C THR A 122 35.39 6.64 4.44
N GLU A 123 34.97 7.79 4.93
CA GLU A 123 35.76 9.02 4.99
C GLU A 123 35.94 9.41 6.46
N SER A 124 37.20 9.54 6.90
CA SER A 124 37.54 9.88 8.28
C SER A 124 36.86 9.00 9.36
N GLY A 125 36.71 7.72 9.08
CA GLY A 125 36.09 6.74 10.00
C GLY A 125 34.55 6.75 9.97
N VAL A 126 33.95 7.54 9.10
CA VAL A 126 32.48 7.62 8.94
C VAL A 126 32.11 7.10 7.57
N SER A 127 31.14 6.19 7.51
CA SER A 127 30.55 5.76 6.23
C SER A 127 29.66 6.89 5.69
N THR A 128 29.94 7.29 4.45
CA THR A 128 29.22 8.36 3.75
C THR A 128 28.63 7.83 2.45
N VAL A 129 27.45 8.28 2.12
CA VAL A 129 26.87 8.11 0.78
C VAL A 129 27.17 9.33 -0.05
N ARG A 130 27.60 9.10 -1.28
CA ARG A 130 27.79 10.16 -2.25
C ARG A 130 26.98 9.87 -3.50
N VAL A 131 26.19 10.84 -3.90
CA VAL A 131 25.56 10.88 -5.22
C VAL A 131 26.31 11.87 -6.09
N LEU A 132 26.67 11.45 -7.28
CA LEU A 132 27.43 12.24 -8.24
C LEU A 132 26.67 12.27 -9.57
N ASP A 133 26.50 13.47 -10.11
CA ASP A 133 26.05 13.68 -11.48
C ASP A 133 27.19 14.35 -12.26
N ARG A 134 27.74 13.63 -13.25
CA ARG A 134 28.78 14.14 -14.12
C ARG A 134 28.20 14.49 -15.46
N GLN A 135 28.39 15.74 -15.89
CA GLN A 135 27.93 16.22 -17.18
C GLN A 135 29.07 16.94 -17.90
N ASP A 136 29.30 16.56 -19.16
CA ASP A 136 30.38 17.09 -20.01
C ASP A 136 31.75 17.16 -19.31
N GLY A 137 32.04 16.14 -18.50
CA GLY A 137 33.26 16.01 -17.72
C GLY A 137 33.28 16.81 -16.41
N ILE A 138 32.27 17.54 -16.09
CA ILE A 138 32.18 18.34 -14.85
C ILE A 138 31.42 17.54 -13.79
N ASP A 139 32.06 17.32 -12.64
CA ASP A 139 31.47 16.67 -11.50
C ASP A 139 30.60 17.64 -10.72
N ASN A 140 29.33 17.31 -10.64
CA ASN A 140 28.38 17.96 -9.75
C ASN A 140 28.11 17.03 -8.57
N VAL A 141 28.76 17.29 -7.43
CA VAL A 141 28.44 16.61 -6.18
C VAL A 141 27.22 17.31 -5.57
N LEU A 142 26.26 16.52 -5.18
CA LEU A 142 25.02 17.03 -4.67
C LEU A 142 25.19 17.46 -3.22
N ASP A 143 24.81 18.69 -2.87
CA ASP A 143 25.00 19.31 -1.52
C ASP A 143 23.63 19.68 -0.92
N ASN A 144 23.29 19.09 0.23
CA ASN A 144 22.01 19.27 0.91
C ASN A 144 21.87 20.60 1.66
N THR A 145 22.91 21.42 1.71
CA THR A 145 22.86 22.69 2.46
C THR A 145 22.17 23.82 1.69
N LYS A 146 21.93 23.65 0.40
CA LYS A 146 21.26 24.66 -0.42
C LYS A 146 19.77 24.42 -0.50
N LYS A 147 18.97 25.41 -0.13
CA LYS A 147 17.53 25.45 -0.42
C LYS A 147 17.35 25.25 -1.93
N ILE A 148 16.50 24.30 -2.28
CA ILE A 148 16.21 23.95 -3.68
C ILE A 148 15.52 25.13 -4.33
N ASN A 149 16.11 25.64 -5.38
CA ASN A 149 15.43 26.58 -6.26
C ASN A 149 14.47 25.76 -7.14
N LYS A 150 13.22 26.21 -7.31
CA LYS A 150 12.21 25.57 -8.18
C LYS A 150 12.69 25.24 -9.59
N ASN A 151 13.78 25.84 -10.04
CA ASN A 151 14.36 25.67 -11.36
C ASN A 151 15.65 24.84 -11.38
N ASP A 152 16.14 24.40 -10.21
CA ASP A 152 17.37 23.61 -10.08
C ASP A 152 17.05 22.32 -9.31
N TYR A 153 16.60 21.31 -10.06
CA TYR A 153 16.14 20.03 -9.54
C TYR A 153 17.26 19.02 -9.28
N SER A 154 18.49 19.44 -9.18
CA SER A 154 19.59 18.55 -8.86
C SER A 154 19.89 18.57 -7.37
N PHE A 155 19.73 17.43 -6.73
CA PHE A 155 20.05 17.21 -5.31
C PHE A 155 21.42 16.58 -5.17
N ARG A 156 22.18 17.06 -4.19
CA ARG A 156 23.56 16.66 -4.01
C ARG A 156 23.81 16.31 -2.56
N TYR A 157 24.06 15.03 -2.30
CA TYR A 157 24.32 14.58 -0.95
C TYR A 157 25.66 13.89 -0.80
N SER A 158 26.43 14.34 0.19
CA SER A 158 27.37 13.51 0.89
C SER A 158 26.86 13.40 2.33
N ILE A 159 26.13 12.34 2.65
CA ILE A 159 25.49 12.20 3.95
C ILE A 159 26.24 11.16 4.76
N PRO A 160 26.66 11.51 6.00
CA PRO A 160 27.10 10.51 6.96
C PRO A 160 25.94 9.55 7.28
N LEU A 161 26.12 8.26 7.03
CA LEU A 161 25.10 7.23 7.29
C LEU A 161 24.77 7.04 8.77
N ASN A 162 25.59 7.57 9.66
CA ASN A 162 25.36 7.60 11.11
C ASN A 162 24.93 8.97 11.63
N ASN A 163 24.50 9.86 10.75
CA ASN A 163 23.99 11.17 11.10
C ASN A 163 22.54 11.02 11.65
N SER A 164 22.13 11.95 12.50
CA SER A 164 20.78 12.03 13.05
C SER A 164 19.65 12.22 12.02
N TYR A 165 19.96 12.47 10.76
CA TYR A 165 19.01 12.49 9.64
C TYR A 165 18.65 11.07 9.16
N PHE A 166 19.59 10.12 9.28
CA PHE A 166 19.31 8.70 9.19
C PHE A 166 19.36 8.16 10.60
N SER A 167 18.24 8.14 11.26
CA SER A 167 18.12 7.54 12.59
C SER A 167 18.33 6.02 12.57
N VAL A 168 18.46 5.44 11.39
CA VAL A 168 18.78 4.02 11.19
C VAL A 168 20.26 3.91 10.83
N PRO A 169 21.14 3.44 11.72
CA PRO A 169 22.53 3.21 11.39
C PRO A 169 22.63 2.11 10.31
N PHE A 170 23.52 2.32 9.35
CA PHE A 170 23.82 1.34 8.32
C PHE A 170 24.66 0.19 8.89
N THR A 171 24.06 -0.96 9.07
CA THR A 171 24.67 -2.15 9.70
C THR A 171 24.51 -3.41 8.87
N ALA A 172 24.21 -3.30 7.57
CA ALA A 172 24.08 -4.47 6.71
C ALA A 172 25.37 -5.28 6.63
N SER A 173 25.25 -6.59 6.50
CA SER A 173 26.38 -7.51 6.24
C SER A 173 26.84 -7.44 4.78
N THR A 174 25.99 -6.99 3.88
CA THR A 174 26.24 -6.73 2.46
C THR A 174 25.85 -5.31 2.11
N GLY A 175 26.53 -4.71 1.13
CA GLY A 175 26.21 -3.39 0.62
C GLY A 175 25.35 -3.49 -0.64
N LYS A 176 24.21 -2.79 -0.69
CA LYS A 176 23.33 -2.77 -1.85
C LYS A 176 23.11 -1.35 -2.33
N ALA A 177 23.21 -1.14 -3.65
CA ALA A 177 22.92 0.13 -4.29
C ALA A 177 21.90 -0.07 -5.43
N ARG A 178 20.98 0.87 -5.58
CA ARG A 178 19.95 0.87 -6.62
C ARG A 178 19.81 2.25 -7.24
N ILE A 179 19.62 2.26 -8.56
CA ILE A 179 19.21 3.46 -9.30
C ILE A 179 17.97 3.11 -10.10
N ILE A 180 16.92 3.88 -9.93
CA ILE A 180 15.71 3.80 -10.76
C ILE A 180 15.71 4.99 -11.72
N ARG A 181 15.58 4.72 -13.01
CA ARG A 181 15.22 5.75 -13.98
C ARG A 181 13.72 5.83 -14.11
N ASN A 182 13.16 6.95 -13.69
CA ASN A 182 11.74 7.23 -13.85
C ASN A 182 11.53 8.26 -14.97
N LYS A 183 11.05 7.82 -16.12
CA LYS A 183 10.81 8.71 -17.29
C LYS A 183 9.57 9.60 -17.12
N ILE A 184 8.62 9.25 -16.25
CA ILE A 184 7.46 10.08 -15.96
C ILE A 184 7.93 11.34 -15.25
N SER A 185 8.71 11.19 -14.19
CA SER A 185 9.30 12.31 -13.45
C SER A 185 10.43 13.00 -14.23
N GLY A 186 11.12 12.27 -15.10
CA GLY A 186 12.34 12.73 -15.78
C GLY A 186 13.58 12.74 -14.89
N PHE A 187 13.60 11.86 -13.85
CA PHE A 187 14.68 11.79 -12.86
C PHE A 187 15.26 10.39 -12.73
N PHE A 188 16.51 10.36 -12.26
CA PHE A 188 17.11 9.20 -11.60
C PHE A 188 16.89 9.31 -10.10
N HIS A 189 16.49 8.21 -9.49
CA HIS A 189 16.31 8.04 -8.05
C HIS A 189 17.39 7.11 -7.51
N PHE A 190 18.06 7.52 -6.45
CA PHE A 190 19.23 6.83 -5.90
C PHE A 190 18.93 6.24 -4.54
N TYR A 191 19.15 4.94 -4.39
CA TYR A 191 18.88 4.20 -3.17
C TYR A 191 20.13 3.47 -2.69
N VAL A 192 20.19 3.30 -1.36
CA VAL A 192 21.01 2.26 -0.74
C VAL A 192 20.13 1.43 0.19
N SER A 193 20.46 0.17 0.38
CA SER A 193 19.84 -0.63 1.42
C SER A 193 20.42 -0.25 2.77
N VAL A 194 19.58 0.10 3.71
CA VAL A 194 19.95 0.35 5.11
C VAL A 194 19.24 -0.64 6.01
N GLY A 195 19.90 -1.00 7.10
CA GLY A 195 19.35 -1.96 8.04
C GLY A 195 19.58 -1.58 9.49
N LYS A 196 18.75 -2.12 10.34
CA LYS A 196 18.79 -1.96 11.79
C LYS A 196 18.29 -3.21 12.48
N GLU A 197 18.85 -3.50 13.64
CA GLU A 197 18.30 -4.49 14.56
C GLU A 197 17.11 -3.87 15.33
N ILE A 198 15.93 -4.45 15.17
CA ILE A 198 14.69 -4.07 15.83
C ILE A 198 14.12 -5.34 16.44
N ASP A 199 13.82 -5.30 17.76
CA ASP A 199 13.29 -6.42 18.51
C ASP A 199 14.10 -7.73 18.36
N GLY A 200 15.44 -7.60 18.27
CA GLY A 200 16.36 -8.73 18.14
C GLY A 200 16.41 -9.38 16.75
N LYS A 201 15.81 -8.75 15.75
CA LYS A 201 15.85 -9.17 14.36
C LYS A 201 16.40 -8.07 13.48
N PHE A 202 17.26 -8.44 12.53
CA PHE A 202 17.79 -7.49 11.55
C PHE A 202 16.76 -7.26 10.43
N HIS A 203 16.43 -5.98 10.20
CA HIS A 203 15.56 -5.53 9.12
C HIS A 203 16.33 -4.61 8.20
N GLU A 204 16.17 -4.78 6.90
CA GLU A 204 16.76 -3.89 5.89
C GLU A 204 15.74 -3.55 4.80
N ASN A 205 15.85 -2.33 4.26
CA ASN A 205 15.05 -1.89 3.14
C ASN A 205 15.82 -0.84 2.32
N TRP A 206 15.33 -0.61 1.11
CA TRP A 206 15.80 0.46 0.25
C TRP A 206 15.35 1.82 0.78
N ILE A 207 16.29 2.75 0.90
CA ILE A 207 16.00 4.15 1.26
C ILE A 207 16.49 5.03 0.14
N GLU A 208 15.61 5.87 -0.40
CA GLU A 208 15.98 6.88 -1.39
C GLU A 208 16.80 7.98 -0.73
N LEU A 209 17.92 8.32 -1.36
CA LEU A 209 18.90 9.27 -0.82
C LEU A 209 18.90 10.57 -1.58
N ALA A 210 18.63 10.52 -2.87
CA ALA A 210 18.71 11.66 -3.74
C ALA A 210 17.99 11.40 -5.06
N GLN A 211 17.84 12.47 -5.83
CA GLN A 211 17.35 12.46 -7.19
C GLN A 211 18.28 13.32 -8.05
N SER A 212 18.39 12.96 -9.33
CA SER A 212 19.10 13.75 -10.33
C SER A 212 18.30 13.77 -11.62
N LYS A 213 18.20 14.92 -12.26
CA LYS A 213 17.49 15.05 -13.53
C LYS A 213 18.11 14.17 -14.62
N ASP A 214 17.29 13.48 -15.38
CA ASP A 214 17.70 12.77 -16.58
C ASP A 214 17.93 13.73 -17.75
N TRP A 215 19.15 14.28 -17.83
CA TRP A 215 19.54 15.21 -18.91
C TRP A 215 19.66 14.54 -20.27
N GLY A 216 19.69 13.21 -20.34
CA GLY A 216 19.76 12.48 -21.60
C GLY A 216 18.47 12.50 -22.41
N GLY A 217 17.34 12.73 -21.73
CA GLY A 217 16.04 12.76 -22.37
C GLY A 217 15.50 11.39 -22.75
N GLN A 218 14.39 11.37 -23.45
CA GLN A 218 13.56 10.18 -23.66
C GLN A 218 14.23 9.03 -24.44
N GLY A 219 15.07 9.33 -25.41
CA GLY A 219 15.69 8.33 -26.29
C GLY A 219 17.11 7.90 -25.90
N GLN A 220 17.58 8.32 -24.73
CA GLN A 220 18.95 8.03 -24.30
C GLN A 220 19.09 6.60 -23.80
N ASN A 221 20.09 5.89 -24.33
CA ASN A 221 20.56 4.61 -23.84
C ASN A 221 21.58 4.77 -22.72
N TYR A 222 21.58 3.81 -21.80
CA TYR A 222 22.47 3.78 -20.64
C TYR A 222 23.08 2.41 -20.43
N PHE A 223 24.32 2.40 -19.92
CA PHE A 223 25.00 1.21 -19.42
C PHE A 223 24.97 1.17 -17.89
N ILE A 224 24.88 -0.03 -17.33
CA ILE A 224 25.10 -0.25 -15.89
C ILE A 224 26.59 -0.42 -15.59
N CYS A 225 27.03 0.12 -14.48
CA CYS A 225 28.43 0.14 -14.09
C CYS A 225 28.59 -0.02 -12.57
N PRO A 226 28.89 -1.24 -12.05
CA PRO A 226 29.39 -1.38 -10.70
C PRO A 226 30.66 -0.54 -10.50
N ILE A 227 30.73 0.19 -9.38
CA ILE A 227 31.88 1.04 -9.07
C ILE A 227 32.40 0.77 -7.66
N VAL A 228 33.70 0.90 -7.48
CA VAL A 228 34.36 0.97 -6.19
C VAL A 228 34.83 2.39 -5.97
N ARG A 229 34.50 2.95 -4.82
CA ARG A 229 35.00 4.23 -4.36
C ARG A 229 35.79 4.04 -3.09
N ASN A 230 37.03 4.47 -3.11
CA ASN A 230 37.92 4.39 -1.97
C ASN A 230 38.10 5.78 -1.33
N GLY A 231 37.83 5.88 -0.03
CA GLY A 231 38.08 7.08 0.75
C GLY A 231 39.55 7.14 1.23
N ASN A 232 39.76 6.71 2.47
CA ASN A 232 41.02 6.85 3.17
C ASN A 232 41.98 5.63 3.07
N GLU A 233 41.53 4.52 2.52
CA GLU A 233 42.30 3.30 2.41
C GLU A 233 43.35 3.39 1.30
N ASN A 234 44.46 2.66 1.44
CA ASN A 234 45.48 2.59 0.39
C ASN A 234 45.05 1.70 -0.79
N SER A 235 44.26 0.69 -0.51
CA SER A 235 43.67 -0.20 -1.52
C SER A 235 42.39 -0.83 -0.98
N THR A 236 41.45 -1.14 -1.88
CA THR A 236 40.26 -1.88 -1.56
C THR A 236 39.88 -2.82 -2.69
N GLU A 237 39.18 -3.89 -2.38
CA GLU A 237 38.67 -4.84 -3.36
C GLU A 237 37.23 -5.20 -2.96
N VAL A 238 36.32 -5.20 -3.91
CA VAL A 238 34.87 -5.47 -3.70
C VAL A 238 34.41 -6.45 -4.76
N ASN A 239 33.65 -7.45 -4.32
CA ASN A 239 33.00 -8.39 -5.22
C ASN A 239 31.51 -8.03 -5.31
N PHE A 240 31.03 -7.83 -6.53
CA PHE A 240 29.62 -7.53 -6.82
C PHE A 240 28.94 -8.77 -7.34
N SER A 241 27.77 -9.07 -6.76
CA SER A 241 26.83 -10.13 -7.18
C SER A 241 25.45 -9.55 -7.41
N ASP A 242 24.50 -10.40 -7.82
CA ASP A 242 23.09 -10.05 -8.00
C ASP A 242 22.90 -8.74 -8.80
N ILE A 243 23.71 -8.61 -9.86
CA ILE A 243 23.64 -7.43 -10.72
C ILE A 243 22.39 -7.52 -11.55
N ARG A 244 21.47 -6.58 -11.34
CA ARG A 244 20.21 -6.47 -12.04
C ARG A 244 20.18 -5.20 -12.88
N PHE A 245 19.80 -5.31 -14.15
CA PHE A 245 19.56 -4.17 -15.02
C PHE A 245 18.38 -4.51 -15.92
N GLU A 246 17.21 -4.04 -15.55
CA GLU A 246 15.95 -4.43 -16.17
C GLU A 246 15.11 -3.23 -16.51
N GLU A 247 14.53 -3.23 -17.71
CA GLU A 247 13.44 -2.30 -18.05
C GLU A 247 12.11 -2.81 -17.46
N PHE A 248 11.28 -1.89 -17.04
CA PHE A 248 9.95 -2.19 -16.53
C PHE A 248 8.88 -1.26 -17.12
N SER A 249 7.62 -1.65 -17.01
CA SER A 249 6.51 -0.77 -17.36
C SER A 249 6.38 0.33 -16.30
N ALA A 250 6.22 1.58 -16.75
CA ALA A 250 5.94 2.71 -15.84
C ALA A 250 4.56 2.63 -15.18
N GLU A 251 3.71 1.85 -15.75
CA GLU A 251 2.32 1.69 -15.36
C GLU A 251 2.05 0.23 -15.03
N ASP A 252 1.09 0.01 -14.14
CA ASP A 252 0.66 -1.33 -13.80
C ASP A 252 0.06 -2.07 -15.01
N VAL A 253 0.15 -3.38 -14.97
CA VAL A 253 -0.38 -4.23 -16.03
C VAL A 253 -1.91 -4.10 -16.05
N VAL A 254 -2.44 -3.66 -17.20
CA VAL A 254 -3.90 -3.60 -17.41
C VAL A 254 -4.41 -4.98 -17.80
N GLU A 255 -5.19 -5.61 -16.94
CA GLU A 255 -5.91 -6.82 -17.27
C GLU A 255 -7.11 -6.48 -18.18
N SER A 256 -7.22 -7.16 -19.31
CA SER A 256 -8.33 -6.93 -20.28
C SER A 256 -9.70 -7.31 -19.73
N SER A 257 -9.75 -8.19 -18.75
CA SER A 257 -10.98 -8.68 -18.11
C SER A 257 -10.66 -9.04 -16.66
N PRO A 258 -10.53 -8.03 -15.77
CA PRO A 258 -10.21 -8.32 -14.38
C PRO A 258 -11.35 -9.09 -13.71
N GLU A 259 -10.99 -10.12 -12.99
CA GLU A 259 -11.92 -10.88 -12.15
C GLU A 259 -11.92 -10.30 -10.71
N PHE A 260 -12.95 -10.65 -9.95
CA PHE A 260 -12.94 -10.36 -8.51
C PHE A 260 -12.01 -11.35 -7.82
N ASP A 261 -10.78 -10.90 -7.54
CA ASP A 261 -9.71 -11.75 -7.01
C ASP A 261 -8.78 -10.97 -6.10
N VAL A 262 -7.95 -11.68 -5.31
CA VAL A 262 -6.86 -11.08 -4.53
C VAL A 262 -5.58 -11.87 -4.74
N LYS A 263 -4.51 -11.17 -5.11
CA LYS A 263 -3.20 -11.76 -5.44
C LYS A 263 -2.06 -10.96 -4.86
N GLN A 264 -0.98 -11.66 -4.53
CA GLN A 264 0.33 -11.05 -4.34
C GLN A 264 1.05 -11.01 -5.68
N ARG A 265 1.49 -9.83 -6.08
CA ARG A 265 2.19 -9.61 -7.34
C ARG A 265 3.01 -8.32 -7.30
N ASN A 266 3.86 -8.13 -8.30
CA ASN A 266 4.46 -6.84 -8.54
C ASN A 266 3.38 -5.84 -8.99
N PHE A 267 3.44 -4.63 -8.49
CA PHE A 267 2.58 -3.51 -8.84
C PHE A 267 3.45 -2.29 -9.13
N THR A 268 3.09 -1.52 -10.15
CA THR A 268 3.82 -0.31 -10.53
C THR A 268 2.88 0.88 -10.56
N TRP A 269 3.25 1.94 -9.85
CA TRP A 269 2.53 3.20 -9.89
C TRP A 269 3.50 4.38 -9.88
N ALA A 270 3.18 5.46 -10.63
CA ALA A 270 4.01 6.65 -10.77
C ALA A 270 5.48 6.35 -11.19
N GLY A 271 5.71 5.23 -11.86
CA GLY A 271 7.04 4.78 -12.27
C GLY A 271 7.87 4.11 -11.16
N PHE A 272 7.25 3.70 -10.05
CA PHE A 272 7.88 2.95 -8.96
C PHE A 272 7.30 1.54 -8.88
N PRO A 273 8.08 0.49 -9.14
CA PRO A 273 7.64 -0.90 -8.99
C PRO A 273 7.90 -1.40 -7.56
N GLY A 274 7.00 -2.21 -7.04
CA GLY A 274 7.15 -2.86 -5.74
C GLY A 274 6.21 -4.05 -5.57
N ASP A 275 6.46 -4.89 -4.59
CA ASP A 275 5.60 -6.01 -4.25
C ASP A 275 4.28 -5.49 -3.65
N ALA A 276 3.16 -6.09 -4.02
CA ALA A 276 1.86 -5.70 -3.50
C ALA A 276 0.90 -6.88 -3.35
N THR A 277 -0.03 -6.74 -2.40
CA THR A 277 -1.29 -7.51 -2.39
C THR A 277 -2.35 -6.65 -3.07
N VAL A 278 -2.96 -7.17 -4.12
CA VAL A 278 -3.88 -6.43 -4.98
C VAL A 278 -5.25 -7.12 -5.00
N ILE A 279 -6.29 -6.37 -4.67
CA ILE A 279 -7.68 -6.79 -4.86
C ILE A 279 -8.18 -6.18 -6.17
N SER A 280 -8.48 -7.02 -7.14
CA SER A 280 -9.08 -6.64 -8.42
C SER A 280 -10.58 -6.86 -8.39
N PHE A 281 -11.32 -6.11 -9.20
CA PHE A 281 -12.78 -6.15 -9.26
C PHE A 281 -13.26 -6.33 -10.69
N ASN A 282 -14.27 -7.20 -10.87
CA ASN A 282 -14.90 -7.36 -12.17
C ASN A 282 -15.83 -6.17 -12.45
N PRO A 283 -15.64 -5.41 -13.54
CA PRO A 283 -16.49 -4.26 -13.87
C PRO A 283 -17.97 -4.58 -14.05
N LYS A 284 -18.31 -5.85 -14.30
CA LYS A 284 -19.71 -6.32 -14.37
C LYS A 284 -20.44 -6.14 -13.04
N HIS A 285 -19.73 -6.33 -11.92
CA HIS A 285 -20.30 -6.22 -10.58
C HIS A 285 -19.92 -4.90 -9.90
N CYS A 286 -18.78 -4.33 -10.28
CA CYS A 286 -18.28 -3.05 -9.81
C CYS A 286 -17.96 -2.11 -10.98
N PRO A 287 -18.97 -1.45 -11.57
CA PRO A 287 -18.72 -0.51 -12.67
C PRO A 287 -17.77 0.64 -12.30
N ALA A 288 -17.70 1.00 -11.02
CA ALA A 288 -16.76 2.01 -10.52
C ALA A 288 -15.28 1.54 -10.63
N ALA A 289 -15.01 0.25 -10.63
CA ALA A 289 -13.68 -0.31 -10.82
C ALA A 289 -13.29 -0.49 -12.31
N ALA A 290 -14.11 -0.04 -13.25
CA ALA A 290 -13.72 0.01 -14.67
C ALA A 290 -12.39 0.73 -14.85
N GLN A 291 -11.66 0.45 -15.95
CA GLN A 291 -10.30 0.98 -16.20
C GLN A 291 -9.24 0.44 -15.23
N ASN A 292 -9.40 -0.81 -14.80
CA ASN A 292 -8.44 -1.50 -13.93
C ASN A 292 -8.17 -0.81 -12.57
N ARG A 293 -9.23 -0.24 -11.98
CA ARG A 293 -9.14 0.31 -10.63
C ARG A 293 -9.12 -0.83 -9.62
N GLN A 294 -8.20 -0.77 -8.68
CA GLN A 294 -7.86 -1.85 -7.77
C GLN A 294 -7.63 -1.30 -6.37
N PHE A 295 -7.79 -2.15 -5.36
CA PHE A 295 -7.40 -1.80 -4.00
C PHE A 295 -6.08 -2.47 -3.67
N VAL A 296 -5.05 -1.69 -3.32
CA VAL A 296 -3.67 -2.17 -3.26
C VAL A 296 -3.05 -1.95 -1.89
N PHE A 297 -2.32 -2.95 -1.41
CA PHE A 297 -1.41 -2.90 -0.27
C PHE A 297 0.00 -3.00 -0.84
N TRP A 298 0.68 -1.88 -0.99
CA TRP A 298 1.91 -1.79 -1.78
C TRP A 298 3.13 -1.54 -0.91
N SER A 299 4.21 -2.31 -1.09
CA SER A 299 5.42 -2.23 -0.27
C SER A 299 6.10 -0.87 -0.32
N GLU A 300 6.04 -0.17 -1.47
CA GLU A 300 6.62 1.16 -1.62
C GLU A 300 5.86 2.21 -0.79
N ALA A 301 4.60 1.93 -0.44
CA ALA A 301 3.78 2.73 0.48
C ALA A 301 3.68 2.10 1.88
N ASN A 302 4.66 1.31 2.31
CA ASN A 302 4.66 0.57 3.60
C ASN A 302 3.40 -0.28 3.80
N PHE A 303 2.84 -0.81 2.70
CA PHE A 303 1.58 -1.53 2.64
C PHE A 303 0.34 -0.75 3.09
N VAL A 304 0.45 0.57 3.28
CA VAL A 304 -0.72 1.42 3.53
C VAL A 304 -1.70 1.27 2.37
N PRO A 305 -2.93 0.80 2.65
CA PRO A 305 -3.86 0.43 1.59
C PRO A 305 -4.50 1.63 0.91
N ALA A 306 -4.57 1.58 -0.41
CA ALA A 306 -5.15 2.64 -1.22
C ALA A 306 -5.92 2.10 -2.43
N TRP A 307 -6.91 2.85 -2.90
CA TRP A 307 -7.46 2.66 -4.23
C TRP A 307 -6.49 3.19 -5.28
N HIS A 308 -6.05 2.34 -6.18
CA HIS A 308 -5.45 2.76 -7.44
C HIS A 308 -6.55 3.23 -8.38
N MET A 309 -6.68 4.54 -8.52
CA MET A 309 -7.72 5.16 -9.35
C MET A 309 -7.26 5.30 -10.80
N ASN A 310 -6.01 5.67 -10.99
CA ASN A 310 -5.29 5.73 -12.26
C ASN A 310 -3.79 5.96 -12.00
N ASN A 311 -3.00 6.11 -13.06
CA ASN A 311 -1.54 6.23 -12.97
C ASN A 311 -1.03 7.51 -12.26
N GLU A 312 -1.90 8.49 -12.03
CA GLU A 312 -1.59 9.75 -11.33
C GLU A 312 -2.35 9.92 -10.01
N LEU A 313 -3.20 8.96 -9.63
CA LEU A 313 -4.06 9.11 -8.46
C LEU A 313 -4.18 7.81 -7.67
N LEU A 314 -3.71 7.83 -6.43
CA LEU A 314 -4.16 6.92 -5.38
C LEU A 314 -5.09 7.67 -4.42
N TYR A 315 -6.03 6.95 -3.86
CA TYR A 315 -6.89 7.43 -2.78
C TYR A 315 -6.79 6.50 -1.58
N CYS A 316 -6.43 7.04 -0.44
CA CYS A 316 -6.24 6.32 0.81
C CYS A 316 -7.29 6.75 1.85
N TYR A 317 -7.74 5.81 2.67
CA TYR A 317 -8.56 6.10 3.86
C TYR A 317 -7.72 6.26 5.11
N GLU A 318 -6.39 6.20 4.93
CA GLU A 318 -5.39 6.20 5.98
C GLU A 318 -5.38 4.93 6.86
N PHE A 319 -4.70 5.00 7.95
CA PHE A 319 -4.38 4.01 8.98
C PHE A 319 -4.74 4.57 10.35
N ALA A 320 -4.55 3.79 11.41
CA ALA A 320 -4.56 4.33 12.76
C ALA A 320 -3.17 4.89 13.10
N GLU A 321 -3.13 6.08 13.68
CA GLU A 321 -1.91 6.70 14.21
C GLU A 321 -2.10 7.19 15.64
N THR A 322 -1.00 7.54 16.31
CA THR A 322 -1.04 8.15 17.64
C THR A 322 0.03 9.21 17.81
N TRP A 323 -0.12 10.05 18.81
CA TRP A 323 0.79 11.11 19.17
C TRP A 323 1.36 10.88 20.56
N SER A 324 2.57 11.37 20.80
CA SER A 324 3.20 11.27 22.09
C SER A 324 3.82 12.59 22.53
N ASP A 325 3.65 12.93 23.81
CA ASP A 325 4.37 14.05 24.45
C ASP A 325 5.87 13.77 24.65
N LEU A 326 6.29 12.51 24.58
CA LEU A 326 7.65 12.08 24.91
C LEU A 326 8.63 12.21 23.76
N SER A 327 8.15 12.17 22.54
CA SER A 327 8.95 12.40 21.35
C SER A 327 8.12 13.16 20.33
N LYS A 328 8.78 14.02 19.56
CA LYS A 328 8.11 14.76 18.50
C LYS A 328 7.75 13.83 17.35
N GLY A 329 6.54 13.94 16.84
CA GLY A 329 6.09 13.31 15.62
C GLY A 329 4.96 12.31 15.79
N CYS A 330 4.37 11.92 14.67
CA CYS A 330 3.39 10.86 14.57
C CYS A 330 4.04 9.50 14.78
N PHE A 331 3.27 8.58 15.31
CA PHE A 331 3.60 7.16 15.41
C PHE A 331 2.60 6.43 14.51
N GLU A 332 3.08 5.93 13.40
CA GLU A 332 2.27 5.53 12.27
C GLU A 332 2.96 4.46 11.40
N PRO A 333 2.24 3.67 10.61
CA PRO A 333 2.85 2.69 9.73
C PRO A 333 3.71 3.31 8.62
N MET A 334 3.45 4.55 8.19
CA MET A 334 4.31 5.25 7.22
C MET A 334 5.74 5.48 7.73
N SER A 335 5.92 5.53 9.04
CA SER A 335 7.22 5.66 9.68
C SER A 335 8.03 4.36 9.71
N ASP A 336 7.42 3.21 9.43
CA ASP A 336 8.08 1.89 9.38
C ASP A 336 8.87 1.69 8.08
N ARG A 337 9.90 2.49 7.87
CA ARG A 337 10.70 2.53 6.64
C ARG A 337 11.42 1.22 6.32
N LEU A 338 11.69 0.39 7.33
CA LEU A 338 12.34 -0.90 7.17
C LEU A 338 11.36 -2.06 7.01
N LEU A 339 10.05 -1.78 6.98
CA LEU A 339 9.00 -2.81 6.97
C LEU A 339 9.20 -3.86 8.08
N ALA A 340 9.60 -3.38 9.26
CA ALA A 340 9.92 -4.25 10.39
C ALA A 340 8.67 -4.83 11.03
N HIS A 341 7.56 -4.10 10.98
CA HIS A 341 6.29 -4.45 11.61
C HIS A 341 5.15 -4.60 10.60
N ALA A 342 5.26 -3.96 9.43
CA ALA A 342 4.21 -3.99 8.42
C ALA A 342 4.12 -5.36 7.74
N LYS A 343 2.93 -5.96 7.73
CA LYS A 343 2.66 -7.25 7.12
C LYS A 343 1.27 -7.30 6.51
N VAL A 344 1.14 -7.95 5.36
CA VAL A 344 -0.15 -8.17 4.68
C VAL A 344 -0.38 -9.66 4.46
N ASP A 345 -1.50 -10.16 4.95
CA ASP A 345 -1.92 -11.55 4.81
C ASP A 345 -3.27 -11.64 4.08
N ILE A 346 -3.37 -12.51 3.09
CA ILE A 346 -4.64 -12.87 2.48
C ILE A 346 -5.33 -13.88 3.40
N ILE A 347 -6.44 -13.49 4.01
CA ILE A 347 -7.18 -14.34 4.95
C ILE A 347 -8.26 -15.15 4.24
N GLU A 348 -8.97 -14.54 3.27
CA GLU A 348 -9.99 -15.21 2.49
C GLU A 348 -9.93 -14.74 1.03
N ASN A 349 -9.98 -15.70 0.12
CA ASN A 349 -10.13 -15.46 -1.32
C ASN A 349 -11.18 -16.41 -1.87
N ASN A 350 -12.43 -15.99 -1.86
CA ASN A 350 -13.55 -16.78 -2.36
C ASN A 350 -14.41 -16.00 -3.35
N LYS A 351 -15.39 -16.62 -3.97
CA LYS A 351 -16.20 -16.02 -5.03
C LYS A 351 -17.01 -14.79 -4.59
N VAL A 352 -17.34 -14.69 -3.30
CA VAL A 352 -18.24 -13.66 -2.76
C VAL A 352 -17.50 -12.50 -2.09
N ARG A 353 -16.40 -12.82 -1.36
CA ARG A 353 -15.65 -11.82 -0.62
C ARG A 353 -14.16 -12.09 -0.61
N LYS A 354 -13.39 -11.03 -0.44
CA LYS A 354 -11.93 -11.05 -0.21
C LYS A 354 -11.66 -10.45 1.15
N VAL A 355 -10.85 -11.12 1.96
CA VAL A 355 -10.43 -10.60 3.27
C VAL A 355 -8.92 -10.52 3.30
N VAL A 356 -8.42 -9.32 3.48
CA VAL A 356 -6.98 -9.04 3.63
C VAL A 356 -6.74 -8.44 5.00
N LYS A 357 -5.76 -8.96 5.71
CA LYS A 357 -5.28 -8.41 6.98
C LYS A 357 -4.03 -7.59 6.74
N TYR A 358 -4.03 -6.36 7.22
CA TYR A 358 -2.88 -5.49 7.32
C TYR A 358 -2.50 -5.33 8.79
N HIS A 359 -1.32 -5.80 9.16
CA HIS A 359 -0.76 -5.68 10.49
C HIS A 359 0.38 -4.66 10.50
N TYR A 360 0.44 -3.81 11.53
CA TYR A 360 1.53 -2.86 11.73
C TYR A 360 1.68 -2.47 13.20
N ALA A 361 2.84 -1.90 13.55
CA ALA A 361 3.06 -1.24 14.83
C ALA A 361 3.12 0.28 14.67
N LEU A 362 2.70 0.99 15.70
CA LEU A 362 2.79 2.45 15.73
C LEU A 362 4.19 2.86 16.18
N VAL A 363 5.04 3.14 15.21
CA VAL A 363 6.44 3.52 15.40
C VAL A 363 6.69 4.92 14.84
N ASN A 364 7.72 5.58 15.33
CA ASN A 364 8.27 6.75 14.69
C ASN A 364 9.44 6.35 13.77
N PRO A 365 9.99 7.26 12.94
CA PRO A 365 11.12 6.95 12.06
C PRO A 365 12.37 6.43 12.77
N ASP A 366 12.50 6.66 14.06
CA ASP A 366 13.61 6.18 14.90
C ASP A 366 13.36 4.79 15.49
N TYR A 367 12.19 4.20 15.27
CA TYR A 367 11.74 2.98 15.93
C TYR A 367 11.70 3.12 17.45
N LYS A 368 11.25 4.27 17.92
CA LYS A 368 10.96 4.49 19.33
C LYS A 368 9.47 4.31 19.58
N ALA A 369 9.16 3.71 20.71
CA ALA A 369 7.78 3.59 21.15
C ALA A 369 7.22 4.96 21.58
N PRO A 370 5.90 5.18 21.43
CA PRO A 370 5.25 6.41 21.85
C PRO A 370 5.19 6.57 23.39
N TYR A 371 5.46 5.49 24.12
CA TYR A 371 5.29 5.43 25.57
C TYR A 371 6.58 5.08 26.30
N PRO A 372 6.71 5.45 27.62
CA PRO A 372 7.92 5.23 28.40
C PRO A 372 8.30 3.77 28.60
N ASP A 373 7.35 2.84 28.48
CA ASP A 373 7.57 1.41 28.66
C ASP A 373 8.32 0.76 27.48
N GLY A 374 8.48 1.51 26.37
CA GLY A 374 9.17 1.01 25.19
C GLY A 374 8.36 0.05 24.34
N ILE A 375 7.06 -0.12 24.60
CA ILE A 375 6.18 -1.04 23.88
C ILE A 375 5.38 -0.29 22.82
N TYR A 376 5.38 -0.81 21.58
CA TYR A 376 4.58 -0.27 20.51
C TYR A 376 3.13 -0.73 20.63
N PRO A 377 2.14 0.16 20.47
CA PRO A 377 0.80 -0.26 20.11
C PRO A 377 0.83 -0.94 18.75
N GLU A 378 0.04 -1.98 18.59
CA GLU A 378 -0.12 -2.69 17.33
C GLU A 378 -1.54 -2.52 16.81
N VAL A 379 -1.68 -2.63 15.51
CA VAL A 379 -2.97 -2.52 14.85
C VAL A 379 -3.10 -3.67 13.86
N ASP A 380 -4.23 -4.35 13.93
CA ASP A 380 -4.68 -5.31 12.94
C ASP A 380 -5.87 -4.71 12.20
N GLU A 381 -5.73 -4.48 10.91
CA GLU A 381 -6.82 -4.02 10.07
C GLU A 381 -7.26 -5.14 9.11
N TYR A 382 -8.56 -5.44 9.13
CA TYR A 382 -9.16 -6.41 8.23
C TYR A 382 -10.01 -5.69 7.20
N TYR A 383 -9.63 -5.81 5.94
CA TYR A 383 -10.38 -5.27 4.81
C TYR A 383 -11.19 -6.39 4.16
N THR A 384 -12.49 -6.35 4.35
CA THR A 384 -13.43 -7.31 3.77
C THR A 384 -14.17 -6.67 2.61
N PHE A 385 -13.79 -6.99 1.38
CA PHE A 385 -14.43 -6.48 0.17
C PHE A 385 -15.38 -7.50 -0.45
N TYR A 386 -16.42 -6.99 -1.11
CA TYR A 386 -17.36 -7.74 -1.94
C TYR A 386 -17.22 -7.32 -3.40
N ALA A 387 -17.87 -8.06 -4.28
CA ALA A 387 -17.74 -7.91 -5.73
C ALA A 387 -18.10 -6.50 -6.25
N ASP A 388 -18.87 -5.72 -5.51
CA ASP A 388 -19.27 -4.34 -5.85
C ASP A 388 -18.23 -3.26 -5.47
N GLY A 389 -17.07 -3.65 -4.94
CA GLY A 389 -16.04 -2.71 -4.50
C GLY A 389 -16.36 -1.99 -3.18
N VAL A 390 -17.38 -2.47 -2.46
CA VAL A 390 -17.76 -1.95 -1.14
C VAL A 390 -17.43 -2.97 -0.07
N GLY A 391 -16.70 -2.54 0.94
CA GLY A 391 -16.19 -3.39 2.00
C GLY A 391 -16.30 -2.77 3.38
N VAL A 392 -15.82 -3.51 4.37
CA VAL A 392 -15.66 -3.02 5.74
C VAL A 392 -14.20 -3.09 6.12
N ARG A 393 -13.67 -1.97 6.61
CA ARG A 393 -12.42 -1.90 7.34
C ARG A 393 -12.72 -2.10 8.82
N ARG A 394 -12.23 -3.18 9.38
CA ARG A 394 -12.26 -3.47 10.81
C ARG A 394 -10.90 -3.22 11.38
N ILE A 395 -10.78 -2.27 12.29
CA ILE A 395 -9.53 -1.88 12.95
C ILE A 395 -9.55 -2.49 14.35
N GLU A 396 -8.55 -3.29 14.67
CA GLU A 396 -8.28 -3.80 16.01
C GLU A 396 -7.05 -3.08 16.56
N TYR A 397 -7.27 -2.09 17.40
CA TYR A 397 -6.19 -1.35 18.06
C TYR A 397 -5.77 -2.12 19.32
N ILE A 398 -4.55 -2.66 19.33
CA ILE A 398 -4.07 -3.62 20.31
C ILE A 398 -3.11 -2.98 21.30
N GLN A 399 -3.43 -3.06 22.57
CA GLN A 399 -2.57 -2.62 23.66
C GLN A 399 -1.93 -3.82 24.37
N LYS A 400 -0.61 -3.94 24.27
CA LYS A 400 0.15 -5.08 24.81
C LYS A 400 0.34 -5.07 26.34
N GLN A 401 -0.04 -4.01 27.05
CA GLN A 401 0.07 -3.97 28.52
C GLN A 401 -1.28 -3.76 29.21
N ALA A 402 -1.53 -4.58 30.21
CA ALA A 402 -2.66 -4.41 31.12
C ALA A 402 -2.36 -3.31 32.14
N GLY A 403 -3.09 -2.20 32.09
CA GLY A 403 -3.20 -1.30 33.25
C GLY A 403 -2.75 0.13 33.11
N GLN A 404 -2.19 0.57 32.00
CA GLN A 404 -1.84 1.97 31.80
C GLN A 404 -2.64 2.58 30.67
N ALA A 405 -3.48 3.57 31.00
CA ALA A 405 -4.20 4.38 30.05
C ALA A 405 -3.30 5.53 29.59
N TYR A 406 -2.44 5.30 28.59
CA TYR A 406 -1.56 6.35 28.06
C TYR A 406 -2.05 6.95 26.76
N TYR A 407 -3.35 6.90 26.48
CA TYR A 407 -3.86 7.39 25.21
C TYR A 407 -4.47 8.75 25.39
N ARG A 408 -3.82 9.75 24.85
CA ARG A 408 -4.40 11.09 24.77
C ARG A 408 -5.12 11.34 23.46
N TYR A 409 -4.72 10.62 22.39
CA TYR A 409 -5.17 10.93 21.06
C TYR A 409 -4.76 9.87 20.06
N HIS A 410 -5.61 9.50 19.15
CA HIS A 410 -5.27 8.78 17.94
C HIS A 410 -6.20 9.14 16.79
N GLU A 411 -5.68 9.16 15.61
CA GLU A 411 -6.40 9.32 14.38
C GLU A 411 -6.73 7.94 13.81
N LEU A 412 -7.91 7.79 13.23
CA LEU A 412 -8.38 6.51 12.69
C LEU A 412 -8.58 6.56 11.19
N SER A 413 -8.74 7.75 10.63
CA SER A 413 -8.96 7.94 9.22
C SER A 413 -8.68 9.38 8.83
N GLU A 414 -7.80 9.54 7.89
CA GLU A 414 -7.48 10.81 7.23
C GLU A 414 -7.56 10.57 5.70
N PRO A 415 -8.75 10.75 5.09
CA PRO A 415 -8.90 10.58 3.65
C PRO A 415 -7.88 11.39 2.86
N MET A 416 -7.01 10.70 2.12
CA MET A 416 -5.88 11.32 1.42
C MET A 416 -6.01 11.16 -0.08
N VAL A 417 -5.68 12.22 -0.79
CA VAL A 417 -5.45 12.25 -2.23
C VAL A 417 -3.95 12.24 -2.48
N ILE A 418 -3.47 11.23 -3.17
CA ILE A 418 -2.04 11.03 -3.46
C ILE A 418 -1.85 11.17 -4.95
N SER A 419 -1.05 12.15 -5.37
CA SER A 419 -0.77 12.44 -6.78
C SER A 419 0.59 11.90 -7.21
N GLY A 420 0.66 11.43 -8.44
CA GLY A 420 1.92 11.11 -9.09
C GLY A 420 2.76 12.36 -9.39
N SER A 421 3.90 12.15 -10.04
CA SER A 421 4.89 13.22 -10.26
C SER A 421 4.51 14.26 -11.33
N SER A 422 3.49 14.01 -12.14
CA SER A 422 3.05 14.94 -13.19
C SER A 422 1.86 15.83 -12.78
N SER A 423 1.32 15.63 -11.59
CA SER A 423 0.14 16.32 -11.07
C SER A 423 0.29 16.68 -9.59
N ILE A 424 -0.68 17.41 -9.07
CA ILE A 424 -0.76 17.77 -7.65
C ILE A 424 -2.12 17.36 -7.10
N PRO A 425 -2.26 17.13 -5.77
CA PRO A 425 -3.52 16.64 -5.19
C PRO A 425 -4.76 17.45 -5.56
N SER A 426 -4.63 18.78 -5.64
CA SER A 426 -5.75 19.66 -6.02
C SER A 426 -6.25 19.45 -7.47
N ASP A 427 -5.45 18.87 -8.36
CA ASP A 427 -5.88 18.56 -9.73
C ASP A 427 -6.86 17.38 -9.78
N HIS A 428 -6.86 16.58 -8.73
CA HIS A 428 -7.62 15.34 -8.65
C HIS A 428 -8.96 15.46 -7.92
N VAL A 429 -9.34 16.63 -7.45
CA VAL A 429 -10.60 16.83 -6.73
C VAL A 429 -11.52 17.83 -7.42
N LYS A 430 -12.83 17.61 -7.25
CA LYS A 430 -13.90 18.49 -7.70
C LYS A 430 -14.13 19.65 -6.74
N GLN A 431 -15.15 20.42 -6.99
CA GLN A 431 -15.68 21.43 -6.08
C GLN A 431 -17.18 21.18 -5.87
N PRO A 432 -17.62 20.76 -4.69
CA PRO A 432 -16.79 20.53 -3.48
C PRO A 432 -15.80 19.38 -3.67
N ALA A 433 -14.69 19.39 -2.91
CA ALA A 433 -13.71 18.31 -2.90
C ALA A 433 -14.18 17.13 -2.04
N PHE A 434 -14.92 17.45 -1.00
CA PHE A 434 -15.37 16.49 -0.01
C PHE A 434 -16.74 16.88 0.54
N SER A 435 -17.55 15.90 0.92
CA SER A 435 -18.79 16.16 1.62
C SER A 435 -19.00 15.18 2.76
N ILE A 436 -19.65 15.67 3.81
CA ILE A 436 -20.14 14.87 4.91
C ILE A 436 -21.66 14.93 4.88
N SER A 437 -22.32 13.77 4.86
CA SER A 437 -23.78 13.69 4.84
C SER A 437 -24.30 12.64 5.81
N ASN A 438 -25.62 12.58 5.98
CA ASN A 438 -26.29 11.54 6.75
C ASN A 438 -27.59 11.07 6.08
N LEU A 439 -28.17 9.98 6.55
CA LEU A 439 -29.38 9.41 6.00
C LEU A 439 -30.64 10.27 6.23
N SER A 440 -30.56 11.31 7.03
CA SER A 440 -31.61 12.28 7.23
C SER A 440 -31.63 13.43 6.22
N GLY A 441 -30.67 13.40 5.25
CA GLY A 441 -30.56 14.39 4.18
C GLY A 441 -29.78 15.65 4.56
N ASN A 442 -29.13 15.68 5.72
CA ASN A 442 -28.20 16.76 6.04
C ASN A 442 -26.90 16.56 5.28
N ARG A 443 -26.28 17.66 4.85
CA ARG A 443 -25.03 17.64 4.11
C ARG A 443 -24.19 18.87 4.44
N TYR A 444 -22.87 18.65 4.51
CA TYR A 444 -21.84 19.67 4.67
C TYR A 444 -20.78 19.48 3.59
N ASP A 445 -20.54 20.53 2.80
CA ASP A 445 -19.59 20.51 1.67
C ASP A 445 -18.32 21.28 2.01
N LEU A 446 -17.18 20.69 1.67
CA LEU A 446 -15.84 21.24 1.87
C LEU A 446 -15.21 21.59 0.52
N TYR A 447 -14.65 22.79 0.42
CA TYR A 447 -14.14 23.38 -0.83
C TYR A 447 -12.65 23.71 -0.71
N PRO A 448 -11.78 23.26 -1.65
CA PRO A 448 -10.34 23.49 -1.58
C PRO A 448 -9.92 24.98 -1.52
N ALA A 449 -10.70 25.84 -2.13
CA ALA A 449 -10.40 27.27 -2.23
C ALA A 449 -10.90 28.11 -1.04
N LYS A 450 -11.62 27.52 -0.13
CA LYS A 450 -12.09 28.23 1.07
C LYS A 450 -11.09 28.06 2.20
N PRO A 451 -10.74 29.16 2.90
CA PRO A 451 -10.04 29.00 4.17
C PRO A 451 -10.90 28.13 5.09
N PHE A 452 -10.21 27.39 5.93
CA PHE A 452 -10.86 26.54 6.90
C PHE A 452 -11.73 27.37 7.84
N ASP A 453 -13.03 27.25 7.72
CA ASP A 453 -13.96 27.55 8.78
C ASP A 453 -14.17 26.24 9.56
N GLU A 454 -14.19 26.28 10.86
CA GLU A 454 -14.44 25.12 11.70
C GLU A 454 -15.56 24.26 11.10
N VAL A 455 -15.26 22.98 10.83
CA VAL A 455 -16.26 22.03 10.37
C VAL A 455 -17.43 22.11 11.35
N ASN A 456 -18.63 22.23 10.84
CA ASN A 456 -19.79 22.36 11.69
C ASN A 456 -19.81 21.23 12.73
N GLN A 457 -19.50 21.56 13.97
CA GLN A 457 -19.39 20.60 15.07
C GLN A 457 -20.70 19.80 15.31
N ASN A 458 -21.80 20.22 14.71
CA ASN A 458 -23.04 19.43 14.72
C ASN A 458 -22.91 18.11 13.94
N VAL A 459 -21.98 18.01 12.98
CA VAL A 459 -21.72 16.78 12.21
C VAL A 459 -21.38 15.62 13.15
N LYS A 460 -20.58 15.86 14.17
CA LYS A 460 -20.19 14.85 15.16
C LYS A 460 -21.35 14.24 15.95
N ASN A 461 -22.49 14.93 16.00
CA ASN A 461 -23.69 14.44 16.67
C ASN A 461 -24.59 13.63 15.72
N TRP A 462 -24.26 13.51 14.46
CA TRP A 462 -25.03 12.69 13.54
C TRP A 462 -24.82 11.21 13.85
N LYS A 463 -25.90 10.46 13.80
CA LYS A 463 -25.89 9.03 14.11
C LYS A 463 -25.03 8.23 13.12
N GLU A 464 -25.11 8.58 11.87
CA GLU A 464 -24.24 8.11 10.81
C GLU A 464 -23.62 9.31 10.10
N GLN A 465 -22.36 9.13 9.71
CA GLN A 465 -21.58 10.12 9.00
C GLN A 465 -21.05 9.47 7.74
N ILE A 466 -21.48 9.98 6.61
CA ILE A 466 -21.12 9.51 5.27
C ILE A 466 -20.14 10.52 4.69
N TYR A 467 -18.90 10.11 4.54
CA TYR A 467 -17.82 10.89 3.96
C TYR A 467 -17.67 10.54 2.49
N THR A 468 -17.65 11.53 1.61
CA THR A 468 -17.49 11.31 0.18
C THR A 468 -16.43 12.25 -0.38
N ALA A 469 -15.37 11.69 -0.94
CA ALA A 469 -14.37 12.42 -1.71
C ALA A 469 -14.82 12.47 -3.17
N HIS A 470 -14.93 13.68 -3.71
CA HIS A 470 -15.36 13.91 -5.09
C HIS A 470 -14.14 14.07 -6.00
N LEU A 471 -13.80 13.00 -6.71
CA LEU A 471 -12.57 12.91 -7.49
C LEU A 471 -12.78 13.27 -8.96
N ASN A 472 -11.79 13.96 -9.55
CA ASN A 472 -11.75 14.26 -10.97
C ASN A 472 -11.32 13.02 -11.77
N ASN A 473 -12.07 12.72 -12.86
CA ASN A 473 -11.76 11.59 -13.75
C ASN A 473 -11.66 10.23 -13.08
N ALA A 474 -12.28 10.09 -11.91
CA ALA A 474 -12.31 8.88 -11.11
C ALA A 474 -13.69 8.73 -10.43
N PRO A 475 -14.06 7.51 -9.96
CA PRO A 475 -15.21 7.33 -9.09
C PRO A 475 -15.04 8.12 -7.79
N ASP A 476 -16.16 8.51 -7.20
CA ASP A 476 -16.14 9.06 -5.86
C ASP A 476 -15.77 7.96 -4.86
N ALA A 477 -14.85 8.24 -3.94
CA ALA A 477 -14.52 7.35 -2.86
C ALA A 477 -15.32 7.74 -1.61
N PHE A 478 -15.79 6.75 -0.86
CA PHE A 478 -16.59 7.03 0.33
C PHE A 478 -16.20 6.16 1.52
N SER A 479 -16.50 6.68 2.71
CA SER A 479 -16.47 5.94 3.96
C SER A 479 -17.67 6.32 4.83
N VAL A 480 -18.10 5.38 5.68
CA VAL A 480 -19.21 5.59 6.59
C VAL A 480 -18.82 5.19 7.99
N PHE A 481 -19.02 6.11 8.91
CA PHE A 481 -18.94 5.85 10.34
C PHE A 481 -20.34 5.90 10.95
N SER A 482 -20.59 5.05 11.94
CA SER A 482 -21.84 5.05 12.68
C SER A 482 -21.57 4.97 14.17
N TYR A 483 -22.22 5.84 14.91
CA TYR A 483 -22.23 5.78 16.36
C TYR A 483 -23.60 5.27 16.85
N THR A 484 -23.59 4.12 17.48
CA THR A 484 -24.78 3.60 18.17
C THR A 484 -24.37 3.16 19.58
N PRO A 485 -24.86 3.84 20.64
CA PRO A 485 -24.57 3.46 22.03
C PRO A 485 -24.96 2.01 22.37
N GLU A 486 -25.93 1.48 21.63
CA GLU A 486 -26.44 0.11 21.79
C GLU A 486 -25.48 -0.96 21.21
N ARG A 487 -24.44 -0.54 20.49
CA ARG A 487 -23.46 -1.43 19.85
C ARG A 487 -22.05 -0.88 20.01
N PRO A 488 -21.53 -0.85 21.23
CA PRO A 488 -20.19 -0.31 21.49
C PRO A 488 -19.07 -1.06 20.76
N GLU A 489 -19.29 -2.34 20.42
CA GLU A 489 -18.37 -3.15 19.61
C GLU A 489 -18.36 -2.78 18.12
N VAL A 490 -19.39 -2.10 17.65
CA VAL A 490 -19.55 -1.63 16.27
C VAL A 490 -19.31 -0.13 16.16
N SER A 491 -19.45 0.56 17.28
CA SER A 491 -19.28 1.99 17.28
C SER A 491 -17.83 2.31 17.03
N PRO A 492 -17.53 2.98 15.92
CA PRO A 492 -16.40 3.87 15.95
C PRO A 492 -16.67 4.77 17.13
N LEU A 493 -15.66 5.19 17.76
CA LEU A 493 -15.69 6.19 18.80
C LEU A 493 -16.85 7.14 18.58
N PRO A 494 -17.49 7.60 19.64
CA PRO A 494 -17.99 8.94 19.55
C PRO A 494 -16.82 9.73 18.97
N ILE A 495 -16.99 10.27 17.79
CA ILE A 495 -16.05 11.23 17.24
C ILE A 495 -16.11 12.39 18.22
N GLU A 496 -15.31 12.24 19.26
CA GLU A 496 -15.40 13.18 20.37
C GLU A 496 -14.78 14.49 19.99
N ASN A 497 -14.15 14.56 18.82
CA ASN A 497 -13.65 15.87 18.44
C ASN A 497 -12.98 15.91 17.10
N ASP A 498 -12.89 17.04 16.68
CA ASP A 498 -12.08 17.75 15.75
C ASP A 498 -11.96 17.06 14.41
N LEU A 499 -13.12 17.11 13.69
CA LEU A 499 -13.08 17.07 12.26
C LEU A 499 -12.27 18.30 11.85
N THR A 500 -11.02 18.11 11.49
CA THR A 500 -10.15 19.17 10.99
C THR A 500 -10.12 19.09 9.48
N TRP A 501 -10.43 20.21 8.82
CA TRP A 501 -10.22 20.34 7.40
C TRP A 501 -8.75 20.60 7.11
N HIS A 502 -8.14 19.75 6.32
CA HIS A 502 -6.80 19.99 5.81
C HIS A 502 -6.87 20.74 4.47
N ASP A 503 -6.08 21.79 4.33
CA ASP A 503 -6.03 22.56 3.09
C ASP A 503 -5.44 21.69 1.97
N ILE A 504 -6.27 21.30 1.01
CA ILE A 504 -5.83 20.50 -0.14
C ILE A 504 -4.76 21.20 -1.00
N ASN A 505 -4.54 22.48 -0.83
CA ASN A 505 -3.41 23.16 -1.44
C ASN A 505 -2.10 22.95 -0.66
N TYR A 506 -2.19 22.38 0.55
CA TYR A 506 -1.03 22.00 1.33
C TYR A 506 -0.55 20.64 0.85
N GLN A 507 0.58 20.62 0.17
CA GLN A 507 1.16 19.41 -0.40
C GLN A 507 2.26 18.90 0.52
N MET A 508 2.13 17.66 0.93
CA MET A 508 3.13 16.95 1.70
C MET A 508 3.83 15.92 0.80
N SER A 509 5.15 15.86 0.86
CA SER A 509 5.99 15.00 0.04
C SER A 509 6.58 13.82 0.82
N HIS A 510 6.03 13.48 1.98
CA HIS A 510 6.59 12.43 2.83
C HIS A 510 5.88 11.08 2.66
N TRP A 511 5.03 10.90 1.64
CA TRP A 511 4.43 9.60 1.37
C TRP A 511 5.54 8.55 1.15
N PRO A 512 5.41 7.34 1.73
CA PRO A 512 6.51 6.38 1.79
C PRO A 512 7.11 5.97 0.46
N VAL A 513 6.35 6.09 -0.64
CA VAL A 513 6.83 5.71 -1.97
C VAL A 513 8.06 6.49 -2.43
N ASP A 514 8.20 7.74 -2.04
CA ASP A 514 9.39 8.53 -2.35
C ASP A 514 10.58 8.12 -1.48
N LYS A 515 10.34 7.45 -0.36
CA LYS A 515 11.32 6.93 0.62
C LYS A 515 12.45 7.90 0.93
N GLN A 516 12.24 9.18 0.65
CA GLN A 516 13.25 10.17 0.98
C GLN A 516 13.43 10.22 2.49
N PRO A 517 14.67 10.29 2.97
CA PRO A 517 14.89 10.67 4.34
C PRO A 517 14.26 12.04 4.50
N TYR A 518 13.48 12.24 5.52
CA TYR A 518 12.77 13.46 5.88
C TYR A 518 13.67 14.70 5.92
N LEU A 519 14.26 15.04 4.82
CA LEU A 519 15.10 16.23 4.73
C LEU A 519 14.28 17.49 4.92
N ASN A 520 13.00 17.42 4.61
CA ASN A 520 12.06 18.52 4.73
C ASN A 520 10.85 18.20 5.60
N ALA A 521 10.63 16.94 5.93
CA ALA A 521 9.56 16.51 6.81
C ALA A 521 10.01 16.43 8.27
N ARG A 522 10.70 17.44 8.74
CA ARG A 522 10.65 17.68 10.16
C ARG A 522 9.30 18.34 10.42
N TYR A 523 8.49 17.63 11.15
CA TYR A 523 7.22 18.08 11.67
C TYR A 523 7.25 19.58 12.00
N GLY A 524 6.50 20.37 11.25
CA GLY A 524 6.39 21.81 11.44
C GLY A 524 7.34 22.71 10.66
N ASP A 525 8.35 22.20 9.95
CA ASP A 525 9.28 23.00 9.15
C ASP A 525 8.90 23.07 7.66
N TYR A 526 7.67 22.73 7.32
CA TYR A 526 7.18 22.82 5.95
C TYR A 526 7.06 24.26 5.49
N ASP A 527 7.94 24.64 4.59
CA ASP A 527 7.68 25.78 3.74
C ASP A 527 6.77 25.31 2.58
N LYS A 528 5.50 25.76 2.55
CA LYS A 528 4.53 25.48 1.49
C LYS A 528 5.11 25.70 0.08
N SER A 529 6.13 26.57 -0.03
CA SER A 529 6.81 26.85 -1.28
C SER A 529 7.78 25.76 -1.75
N THR A 530 8.19 24.85 -0.86
CA THR A 530 9.14 23.78 -1.16
C THR A 530 8.49 22.40 -1.27
N ALA A 531 7.20 22.26 -0.97
CA ALA A 531 6.48 21.00 -1.01
C ALA A 531 6.18 20.50 -2.44
N THR A 532 6.35 21.32 -3.45
CA THR A 532 6.11 20.98 -4.86
C THR A 532 7.40 20.57 -5.56
N TRP A 533 7.83 19.35 -5.34
CA TRP A 533 8.93 18.80 -6.10
C TRP A 533 8.36 17.99 -7.26
N PRO A 534 8.63 18.36 -8.52
CA PRO A 534 7.98 17.71 -9.66
C PRO A 534 8.37 16.25 -9.85
N SER A 535 9.32 15.75 -9.09
CA SER A 535 9.77 14.35 -9.15
C SER A 535 9.23 13.48 -8.03
N GLN A 536 8.48 14.04 -7.09
CA GLN A 536 7.98 13.33 -5.91
C GLN A 536 6.50 13.09 -5.99
N VAL A 537 6.09 11.96 -5.45
CA VAL A 537 4.71 11.69 -5.12
C VAL A 537 4.32 12.63 -3.98
N SER A 538 3.25 13.37 -4.16
CA SER A 538 2.72 14.26 -3.14
C SER A 538 1.34 13.84 -2.70
N HIS A 539 0.98 14.12 -1.47
CA HIS A 539 -0.35 13.86 -0.95
C HIS A 539 -0.92 15.08 -0.23
N SER A 540 -2.22 15.08 -0.10
CA SER A 540 -2.95 16.02 0.71
C SER A 540 -4.11 15.32 1.40
N SER A 541 -4.23 15.56 2.68
CA SER A 541 -5.34 15.10 3.48
C SER A 541 -6.55 16.00 3.27
N LEU A 542 -7.73 15.40 3.21
CA LEU A 542 -8.99 16.13 3.03
C LEU A 542 -9.61 16.51 4.38
N ILE A 543 -9.60 15.58 5.31
CA ILE A 543 -10.15 15.77 6.66
C ILE A 543 -9.54 14.73 7.60
N GLY A 544 -9.31 15.10 8.86
CA GLY A 544 -8.94 14.18 9.93
C GLY A 544 -10.14 13.70 10.73
N VAL A 545 -10.20 12.41 11.02
CA VAL A 545 -11.20 11.78 11.88
C VAL A 545 -10.52 11.26 13.13
N GLU A 546 -10.62 12.02 14.18
CA GLU A 546 -9.87 11.83 15.41
C GLU A 546 -10.68 11.21 16.53
N ALA A 547 -10.00 10.44 17.36
CA ALA A 547 -10.55 9.86 18.56
C ALA A 547 -9.74 10.29 19.78
N LYS A 548 -10.33 11.02 20.71
CA LYS A 548 -9.67 11.31 21.98
C LYS A 548 -9.50 10.07 22.85
N GLY A 549 -8.27 9.88 23.30
CA GLY A 549 -7.85 8.73 24.08
C GLY A 549 -8.38 8.62 25.50
N ASP A 550 -9.16 9.58 25.98
CA ASP A 550 -9.79 9.60 27.31
C ASP A 550 -10.99 8.67 27.44
N VAL A 551 -11.42 8.06 26.37
CA VAL A 551 -12.43 6.99 26.48
C VAL A 551 -11.76 5.86 27.25
N SER A 552 -12.12 5.76 28.52
CA SER A 552 -11.51 4.84 29.46
C SER A 552 -11.41 3.45 28.85
N TRP A 553 -10.21 2.97 28.62
CA TRP A 553 -9.94 1.57 28.27
C TRP A 553 -10.60 0.59 29.27
N ASN A 554 -11.19 1.13 30.30
CA ASN A 554 -11.84 0.35 31.35
C ASN A 554 -13.25 -0.13 31.01
N THR A 555 -13.88 0.36 29.94
CA THR A 555 -15.30 0.07 29.68
C THR A 555 -15.63 -0.52 28.32
N ALA A 556 -14.74 -0.47 27.32
CA ALA A 556 -15.05 -0.93 25.97
C ALA A 556 -13.85 -1.59 25.27
N TYR A 557 -13.26 -2.62 25.89
CA TYR A 557 -12.21 -3.41 25.27
C TYR A 557 -12.61 -4.89 25.25
N GLN A 558 -11.99 -5.60 24.32
CA GLN A 558 -11.99 -7.06 24.28
C GLN A 558 -10.58 -7.57 24.68
N ILE A 559 -10.46 -8.86 24.92
CA ILE A 559 -9.17 -9.50 25.22
C ILE A 559 -8.93 -10.54 24.12
N ASN A 560 -7.77 -10.45 23.44
CA ASN A 560 -7.39 -11.41 22.42
C ASN A 560 -6.80 -12.69 23.03
N SER A 561 -6.44 -13.67 22.19
CA SER A 561 -5.85 -14.95 22.60
C SER A 561 -4.56 -14.80 23.41
N ASP A 562 -3.81 -13.72 23.20
CA ASP A 562 -2.53 -13.44 23.86
C ASP A 562 -2.70 -12.68 25.16
N GLY A 563 -3.96 -12.43 25.59
CA GLY A 563 -4.30 -11.69 26.78
C GLY A 563 -4.19 -10.16 26.66
N ASN A 564 -3.98 -9.64 25.44
CA ASN A 564 -3.89 -8.22 25.21
C ASN A 564 -5.28 -7.60 25.09
N LYS A 565 -5.43 -6.38 25.61
CA LYS A 565 -6.62 -5.59 25.40
C LYS A 565 -6.62 -5.01 23.99
N TYR A 566 -7.76 -5.01 23.32
CA TYR A 566 -7.93 -4.35 22.05
C TYR A 566 -9.29 -3.71 21.91
N ARG A 567 -9.38 -2.69 21.06
CA ARG A 567 -10.60 -2.04 20.64
C ARG A 567 -10.87 -2.30 19.18
N VAL A 568 -12.15 -2.36 18.86
CA VAL A 568 -12.60 -2.56 17.49
C VAL A 568 -13.28 -1.29 16.99
N TYR A 569 -12.85 -0.84 15.80
CA TYR A 569 -13.50 0.23 15.06
C TYR A 569 -13.92 -0.31 13.70
N LEU A 570 -15.09 0.10 13.23
CA LEU A 570 -15.62 -0.35 11.95
C LEU A 570 -15.91 0.85 11.05
N MET A 571 -15.51 0.72 9.80
CA MET A 571 -15.79 1.70 8.75
C MET A 571 -16.28 0.97 7.51
N LEU A 572 -17.47 1.29 7.01
CA LEU A 572 -17.86 0.89 5.66
C LEU A 572 -17.10 1.78 4.68
N LEU A 573 -16.55 1.22 3.62
CA LEU A 573 -15.79 1.97 2.62
C LEU A 573 -15.99 1.41 1.22
N GLY A 574 -15.70 2.23 0.22
CA GLY A 574 -15.77 1.78 -1.17
C GLY A 574 -15.61 2.91 -2.16
N ILE A 575 -15.83 2.55 -3.42
CA ILE A 575 -15.91 3.50 -4.53
C ILE A 575 -17.30 3.44 -5.16
N ASN A 576 -17.78 4.55 -5.66
CA ASN A 576 -19.09 4.67 -6.27
C ASN A 576 -19.02 5.50 -7.56
N GLN A 577 -19.93 5.23 -8.50
CA GLN A 577 -20.03 6.07 -9.70
C GLN A 577 -20.30 7.53 -9.30
N PRO A 578 -19.71 8.50 -10.01
CA PRO A 578 -20.00 9.91 -9.77
C PRO A 578 -21.50 10.19 -9.82
N ASP A 579 -21.96 11.10 -8.99
CA ASP A 579 -23.37 11.55 -8.91
C ASP A 579 -24.39 10.48 -8.46
N ALA A 580 -23.93 9.36 -7.93
CA ALA A 580 -24.78 8.30 -7.42
C ALA A 580 -24.85 8.28 -5.87
N ALA A 581 -24.98 9.42 -5.24
CA ALA A 581 -25.02 9.54 -3.76
C ALA A 581 -26.11 8.67 -3.12
N SER A 582 -27.27 8.48 -3.79
CA SER A 582 -28.33 7.58 -3.31
C SER A 582 -27.88 6.12 -3.18
N ASP A 583 -26.88 5.70 -3.93
CA ASP A 583 -26.29 4.37 -3.82
C ASP A 583 -25.50 4.24 -2.51
N ILE A 584 -24.74 5.27 -2.12
CA ILE A 584 -23.97 5.29 -0.87
C ILE A 584 -24.95 5.22 0.32
N ASP A 585 -26.03 5.98 0.26
CA ASP A 585 -27.14 5.88 1.25
C ASP A 585 -27.71 4.46 1.33
N ALA A 586 -27.92 3.81 0.18
CA ALA A 586 -28.47 2.46 0.13
C ALA A 586 -27.47 1.41 0.66
N TYR A 587 -26.18 1.57 0.42
CA TYR A 587 -25.13 0.76 1.06
C TYR A 587 -25.09 0.96 2.56
N THR A 588 -25.18 2.21 3.02
CA THR A 588 -25.21 2.56 4.44
C THR A 588 -26.40 1.90 5.14
N ARG A 589 -27.61 1.96 4.53
CA ARG A 589 -28.79 1.27 5.08
C ARG A 589 -28.64 -0.24 5.07
N GLY A 590 -28.05 -0.81 4.03
CA GLY A 590 -27.76 -2.24 3.94
C GLY A 590 -26.79 -2.73 5.03
N TRP A 591 -25.87 -1.88 5.43
CA TRP A 591 -24.94 -2.16 6.53
C TRP A 591 -25.56 -1.97 7.92
N LEU A 592 -26.28 -0.88 8.17
CA LEU A 592 -26.71 -0.47 9.50
C LEU A 592 -28.18 -0.77 9.81
N TYR A 593 -29.06 -0.78 8.79
CA TYR A 593 -30.50 -0.69 8.97
C TYR A 593 -31.31 -1.74 8.17
N MET A 594 -30.77 -2.95 8.02
CA MET A 594 -31.50 -4.06 7.40
C MET A 594 -32.73 -4.50 8.22
N GLY A 595 -32.80 -4.13 9.49
CA GLY A 595 -33.86 -4.55 10.43
C GLY A 595 -33.74 -6.04 10.79
N SER A 596 -34.47 -6.44 11.82
CA SER A 596 -34.59 -7.85 12.20
C SER A 596 -35.40 -8.62 11.13
N PRO A 597 -34.91 -9.76 10.63
CA PRO A 597 -35.68 -10.54 9.68
C PRO A 597 -36.88 -11.20 10.31
N THR A 598 -37.94 -11.35 9.52
CA THR A 598 -39.20 -12.00 9.90
C THR A 598 -39.51 -13.18 9.00
N ASN A 599 -40.59 -13.89 9.22
CA ASN A 599 -41.06 -15.06 8.44
C ASN A 599 -39.92 -16.10 8.23
N LEU A 600 -39.21 -16.40 9.31
CA LEU A 600 -38.10 -17.32 9.32
C LEU A 600 -38.57 -18.77 9.11
N ASN A 601 -38.00 -19.45 8.11
CA ASN A 601 -38.25 -20.87 7.86
C ASN A 601 -36.89 -21.55 7.55
N GLY A 602 -36.56 -22.59 8.32
CA GLY A 602 -35.29 -23.30 8.19
C GLY A 602 -34.05 -22.53 8.67
N VAL A 603 -34.23 -21.31 9.19
CA VAL A 603 -33.19 -20.49 9.80
C VAL A 603 -33.72 -19.81 11.07
N SER A 604 -32.82 -19.41 11.95
CA SER A 604 -33.08 -18.51 13.07
C SER A 604 -32.22 -17.26 12.93
N TYR A 605 -32.64 -16.19 13.59
CA TYR A 605 -31.89 -14.95 13.69
C TYR A 605 -31.47 -14.74 15.14
N ASN A 606 -30.20 -14.47 15.35
CA ASN A 606 -29.65 -14.07 16.63
C ASN A 606 -29.04 -12.66 16.47
N PRO A 607 -29.67 -11.63 17.06
CA PRO A 607 -29.14 -10.27 16.96
C PRO A 607 -27.78 -10.08 17.65
N ASP A 608 -27.40 -10.97 18.58
CA ASP A 608 -26.08 -10.93 19.24
C ASP A 608 -24.95 -11.40 18.32
N VAL A 609 -25.29 -12.10 17.22
CA VAL A 609 -24.32 -12.47 16.18
C VAL A 609 -24.30 -11.38 15.14
N THR A 610 -23.28 -10.53 15.18
CA THR A 610 -23.19 -9.39 14.26
C THR A 610 -22.31 -9.72 13.07
N GLY A 611 -22.76 -9.42 11.86
CA GLY A 611 -21.98 -9.45 10.62
C GLY A 611 -21.47 -8.07 10.20
N TYR A 612 -21.61 -7.06 11.05
CA TYR A 612 -21.22 -5.69 10.73
C TYR A 612 -19.73 -5.55 10.39
N SER A 613 -18.87 -6.36 11.01
CA SER A 613 -17.45 -6.41 10.67
C SER A 613 -17.18 -6.90 9.25
N LYS A 614 -18.19 -7.49 8.60
CA LYS A 614 -18.12 -8.04 7.24
C LYS A 614 -19.31 -7.63 6.36
N ARG A 615 -20.12 -6.65 6.74
CA ARG A 615 -21.29 -6.18 5.98
C ARG A 615 -22.35 -7.29 5.74
N GLU A 616 -22.62 -8.15 6.71
CA GLU A 616 -23.46 -9.33 6.52
C GLU A 616 -24.64 -9.35 7.49
N MET A 617 -25.84 -9.69 7.00
CA MET A 617 -26.91 -10.17 7.86
C MET A 617 -26.65 -11.65 8.17
N VAL A 618 -26.47 -11.98 9.45
CA VAL A 618 -26.14 -13.34 9.88
C VAL A 618 -27.39 -14.08 10.33
N LEU A 619 -27.59 -15.28 9.78
CA LEU A 619 -28.63 -16.20 10.13
C LEU A 619 -28.02 -17.57 10.44
N MET A 620 -28.70 -18.35 11.29
CA MET A 620 -28.27 -19.70 11.69
C MET A 620 -29.21 -20.72 11.07
N LYS A 621 -28.67 -21.70 10.34
CA LYS A 621 -29.46 -22.85 9.84
C LYS A 621 -29.98 -23.65 11.04
N THR A 622 -31.29 -23.89 11.12
CA THR A 622 -31.92 -24.58 12.26
C THR A 622 -32.14 -26.06 12.04
N THR A 623 -32.34 -26.49 10.80
CA THR A 623 -32.61 -27.88 10.45
C THR A 623 -32.00 -28.26 9.11
N GLY A 624 -31.39 -29.43 9.04
CA GLY A 624 -31.07 -30.26 7.88
C GLY A 624 -30.57 -29.61 6.59
N THR A 625 -30.44 -30.44 5.59
CA THR A 625 -30.23 -30.05 4.19
C THR A 625 -31.55 -29.57 3.59
N GLY A 626 -31.56 -28.42 2.93
CA GLY A 626 -32.75 -27.94 2.27
C GLY A 626 -32.83 -26.43 2.16
N SER A 627 -34.00 -25.96 1.69
CA SER A 627 -34.27 -24.53 1.55
C SER A 627 -34.36 -23.83 2.88
N CYS A 628 -34.07 -22.52 2.86
CA CYS A 628 -34.42 -21.61 3.93
C CYS A 628 -35.07 -20.35 3.36
N GLN A 629 -35.89 -19.70 4.17
CA GLN A 629 -36.59 -18.48 3.78
C GLN A 629 -36.63 -17.50 4.94
N PHE A 630 -36.54 -16.21 4.62
CA PHE A 630 -36.74 -15.11 5.57
C PHE A 630 -37.17 -13.86 4.83
N THR A 631 -37.66 -12.88 5.58
CA THR A 631 -38.09 -11.58 5.06
C THR A 631 -37.24 -10.48 5.71
N CYS A 632 -36.59 -9.65 4.91
CA CYS A 632 -35.85 -8.48 5.33
C CYS A 632 -36.78 -7.25 5.38
N ASN A 633 -36.61 -6.41 6.41
CA ASN A 633 -37.43 -5.22 6.65
C ASN A 633 -36.54 -3.97 6.77
N PRO A 634 -35.81 -3.56 5.72
CA PRO A 634 -34.96 -2.38 5.79
C PRO A 634 -35.76 -1.10 5.96
N THR A 635 -35.15 -0.09 6.57
CA THR A 635 -35.76 1.23 6.78
C THR A 635 -35.83 2.10 5.51
N GLY A 636 -35.37 1.60 4.38
CA GLY A 636 -35.37 2.26 3.09
C GLY A 636 -34.68 1.40 2.03
N ALA A 637 -34.32 2.00 0.90
CA ALA A 637 -33.60 1.28 -0.15
C ALA A 637 -32.24 0.76 0.33
N VAL A 638 -31.95 -0.50 0.00
CA VAL A 638 -30.66 -1.16 0.24
C VAL A 638 -30.02 -1.59 -1.06
N LYS A 639 -28.71 -1.47 -1.17
CA LYS A 639 -27.95 -1.87 -2.34
C LYS A 639 -27.04 -3.05 -2.02
N ASN A 640 -27.09 -4.05 -2.88
CA ASN A 640 -26.26 -5.24 -2.85
C ASN A 640 -26.16 -5.88 -1.44
N PRO A 641 -27.29 -6.24 -0.81
CA PRO A 641 -27.27 -6.82 0.53
C PRO A 641 -26.53 -8.16 0.55
N VAL A 642 -25.89 -8.45 1.68
CA VAL A 642 -25.13 -9.67 1.90
C VAL A 642 -25.73 -10.47 3.04
N PHE A 643 -25.85 -11.79 2.82
CA PHE A 643 -26.37 -12.74 3.82
C PHE A 643 -25.33 -13.80 4.12
N ARG A 644 -25.16 -14.14 5.39
CA ARG A 644 -24.40 -15.30 5.84
C ARG A 644 -25.32 -16.24 6.58
N ILE A 645 -25.37 -17.50 6.12
CA ILE A 645 -26.13 -18.57 6.74
C ILE A 645 -25.13 -19.53 7.40
N ASP A 646 -24.98 -19.43 8.71
CA ASP A 646 -24.10 -20.31 9.47
C ASP A 646 -24.69 -21.70 9.64
N ASN A 647 -23.86 -22.70 9.95
CA ASN A 647 -24.25 -24.13 10.04
C ASN A 647 -24.82 -24.67 8.72
N TRP A 648 -24.29 -24.20 7.59
CA TRP A 648 -24.70 -24.69 6.28
C TRP A 648 -23.98 -25.98 5.92
N THR A 649 -24.72 -27.11 5.89
CA THR A 649 -24.15 -28.44 5.60
C THR A 649 -24.33 -28.89 4.15
N GLY A 650 -25.13 -28.18 3.35
CA GLY A 650 -25.38 -28.50 1.95
C GLY A 650 -24.13 -28.46 1.08
N SER A 651 -23.93 -29.41 0.16
CA SER A 651 -22.75 -29.49 -0.72
C SER A 651 -23.02 -29.04 -2.16
N GLY A 652 -24.28 -28.83 -2.55
CA GLY A 652 -24.68 -28.43 -3.92
C GLY A 652 -24.65 -26.91 -4.14
N ASN A 653 -24.95 -26.53 -5.38
CA ASN A 653 -25.25 -25.14 -5.73
C ASN A 653 -26.54 -24.69 -5.07
N VAL A 654 -26.71 -23.39 -4.94
CA VAL A 654 -27.95 -22.82 -4.42
C VAL A 654 -28.67 -22.01 -5.49
N THR A 655 -29.99 -22.07 -5.48
CA THR A 655 -30.85 -21.14 -6.21
C THR A 655 -31.38 -20.11 -5.24
N VAL A 656 -31.25 -18.85 -5.59
CA VAL A 656 -31.73 -17.71 -4.77
C VAL A 656 -32.96 -17.09 -5.43
N LYS A 657 -34.01 -16.86 -4.63
CA LYS A 657 -35.19 -16.06 -5.05
C LYS A 657 -35.32 -14.86 -4.14
N VAL A 658 -35.73 -13.75 -4.74
CA VAL A 658 -36.06 -12.50 -4.02
C VAL A 658 -37.45 -12.06 -4.45
N GLY A 659 -38.34 -11.84 -3.49
CA GLY A 659 -39.73 -11.50 -3.77
C GLY A 659 -40.46 -12.54 -4.63
N GLY A 660 -40.10 -13.82 -4.49
CA GLY A 660 -40.64 -14.94 -5.29
C GLY A 660 -40.01 -15.09 -6.69
N LYS A 661 -39.19 -14.14 -7.14
CA LYS A 661 -38.50 -14.19 -8.43
C LYS A 661 -37.17 -14.91 -8.33
N THR A 662 -36.94 -15.94 -9.15
CA THR A 662 -35.66 -16.64 -9.26
C THR A 662 -34.60 -15.71 -9.87
N LEU A 663 -33.42 -15.63 -9.22
CA LEU A 663 -32.27 -14.87 -9.66
C LEU A 663 -31.32 -15.72 -10.50
N VAL A 664 -30.55 -15.05 -11.36
CA VAL A 664 -29.54 -15.68 -12.22
C VAL A 664 -28.20 -15.69 -11.48
N SER A 665 -27.62 -16.88 -11.28
CA SER A 665 -26.27 -17.02 -10.70
C SER A 665 -25.23 -16.29 -11.54
N ASP A 666 -24.18 -15.77 -10.89
CA ASP A 666 -23.06 -15.04 -11.49
C ASP A 666 -23.44 -13.72 -12.21
N SER A 667 -24.71 -13.34 -12.12
CA SER A 667 -25.23 -12.07 -12.64
C SER A 667 -25.98 -11.30 -11.56
N ASP A 668 -27.05 -11.91 -11.02
CA ASP A 668 -27.90 -11.29 -10.02
C ASP A 668 -27.43 -11.56 -8.59
N TYR A 669 -26.63 -12.61 -8.39
CA TYR A 669 -26.00 -12.95 -7.11
C TYR A 669 -24.72 -13.77 -7.30
N LEU A 670 -23.85 -13.67 -6.28
CA LEU A 670 -22.74 -14.59 -6.06
C LEU A 670 -23.00 -15.36 -4.77
N SER A 671 -22.57 -16.61 -4.72
CA SER A 671 -22.64 -17.43 -3.52
C SER A 671 -21.42 -18.33 -3.41
N ASP A 672 -20.96 -18.53 -2.18
CA ASP A 672 -19.87 -19.45 -1.86
C ASP A 672 -20.00 -20.01 -0.44
N LYS A 673 -19.35 -21.14 -0.19
CA LYS A 673 -19.24 -21.72 1.14
C LYS A 673 -17.92 -21.35 1.77
N VAL A 674 -17.98 -20.77 2.93
CA VAL A 674 -16.82 -20.29 3.65
C VAL A 674 -16.90 -20.74 5.11
N GLY A 675 -15.99 -21.64 5.52
CA GLY A 675 -15.88 -22.06 6.91
C GLY A 675 -17.16 -22.63 7.55
N GLY A 676 -17.94 -23.41 6.79
CA GLY A 676 -19.22 -23.97 7.29
C GLY A 676 -20.40 -23.03 7.21
N SER A 677 -20.24 -21.86 6.60
CA SER A 677 -21.29 -20.89 6.31
C SER A 677 -21.54 -20.79 4.80
N LEU A 678 -22.76 -20.51 4.40
CA LEU A 678 -23.10 -20.08 3.04
C LEU A 678 -23.14 -18.55 3.03
N VAL A 679 -22.33 -17.92 2.17
CA VAL A 679 -22.34 -16.46 1.98
C VAL A 679 -22.96 -16.14 0.62
N ILE A 680 -23.87 -15.19 0.58
CA ILE A 680 -24.58 -14.76 -0.62
C ILE A 680 -24.52 -13.25 -0.71
N TRP A 681 -24.01 -12.72 -1.80
CA TRP A 681 -24.05 -11.31 -2.16
C TRP A 681 -25.07 -11.13 -3.31
N LEU A 682 -25.98 -10.18 -3.18
CA LEU A 682 -26.97 -9.87 -4.21
C LEU A 682 -26.54 -8.64 -5.01
N ASN A 683 -26.59 -8.71 -6.32
CA ASN A 683 -26.39 -7.59 -7.24
C ASN A 683 -27.72 -6.89 -7.52
N LYS A 684 -28.32 -6.29 -6.48
CA LYS A 684 -29.66 -5.69 -6.54
C LYS A 684 -29.80 -4.47 -5.65
N THR A 685 -30.48 -3.45 -6.16
CA THR A 685 -31.06 -2.40 -5.32
C THR A 685 -32.51 -2.76 -5.01
N ILE A 686 -32.86 -2.80 -3.73
CA ILE A 686 -34.19 -3.21 -3.26
C ILE A 686 -34.75 -2.08 -2.39
N SER A 687 -35.92 -1.55 -2.75
CA SER A 687 -36.46 -0.32 -2.17
C SER A 687 -37.42 -0.51 -1.01
N SER A 688 -37.82 -1.75 -0.68
CA SER A 688 -38.83 -2.07 0.31
C SER A 688 -38.56 -3.43 0.95
N THR A 689 -39.41 -3.82 1.90
CA THR A 689 -39.46 -5.18 2.46
C THR A 689 -39.49 -6.24 1.38
N PHE A 690 -38.63 -7.27 1.53
CA PHE A 690 -38.47 -8.35 0.53
C PHE A 690 -38.23 -9.69 1.21
N SER A 691 -38.76 -10.75 0.59
CA SER A 691 -38.45 -12.13 0.98
C SER A 691 -37.22 -12.64 0.24
N VAL A 692 -36.42 -13.45 0.92
CA VAL A 692 -35.31 -14.21 0.34
C VAL A 692 -35.58 -15.69 0.58
N GLU A 693 -35.53 -16.51 -0.50
CA GLU A 693 -35.60 -17.95 -0.44
C GLU A 693 -34.31 -18.53 -1.04
N ILE A 694 -33.65 -19.41 -0.32
CA ILE A 694 -32.41 -20.10 -0.73
C ILE A 694 -32.72 -21.58 -0.81
N ILE A 695 -32.54 -22.16 -1.97
CA ILE A 695 -32.86 -23.56 -2.28
C ILE A 695 -31.55 -24.27 -2.64
N LEU A 696 -31.25 -25.38 -1.96
CA LEU A 696 -30.16 -26.28 -2.34
C LEU A 696 -30.60 -27.07 -3.57
N VAL A 697 -29.77 -27.08 -4.62
CA VAL A 697 -30.02 -27.76 -5.89
C VAL A 697 -29.16 -29.00 -6.01
#